data_c20e7d9eae99dafb9c5f323774c1c508
#
_entry.id   c20e7d9eae99dafb9c5f323774c1c508
#
_cell.length_a   1.000
_cell.length_b   1.000
_cell.length_c   1.000
_cell.angle_alpha   90.00
_cell.angle_beta   90.00
_cell.angle_gamma   90.00
#
_symmetry.space_group_name_H-M   'P 1'
#
loop_
_entity.id
_entity.type
_entity.pdbx_description
1 polymer ?
#
loop_
_entity_poly.entity_id
_entity_poly.type
_entity_poly.pdbx_seq_one_letter_code
_entity_poly.pdbx_strand_id
1 'polypeptide(L)'
;MTIYRYDMSIPVRVVSALHSGGVDEVPERPITDEDGRTVQPNAFVRNGLGEAILPGRSIKGAIRAAFEEHMHELRFSEEELKSLWGGEMRQNVGTGKESLPLRASALTFHHTVVWDRSRGDLPHRMSTAIDRATGGAADGALFAYEYLPVDTTFEIRVSAEAQDPAPDSTKNEDAQSTTQSEKTKGTPPAPPTLVKRALQAVVTLLHGKFISLGGRTGSGWGRIKLNGTATYRVQSVVQSKKDGLKNNPNQLLALSEPEELKPDKQSSYRSSRSSIEIQWHAPSGLFIGMNKPKDIESSKEDTVPAAPLRNWHLNDKHRADHGDVTYPKVAHEDKASLLLPGTSVRGVLRSQCARIARSILSDSESCDKLTMTEDVHKQLAEDPLLVRYLFGTTEYRGAVRVHDCEGQIPTEAEKDKPLKLTRNAIDRVTGSAAHGALYSELLYPHATWDPIVIEIDHAQLCRNIYQDPGDCVLPSAPASDQECKHSAIKNRLRAAILLLTMAVTDLCEGVLPLGGGTGGGLGFIDVYRVSFVGLPDATSPVEIPFEKPDHPEDSHKVHEARTDFARNILTSVISAFGEKYPEATSAEHTAINLIRKWVASESDDIQVSSASQRIRPTQVRISWNSPTGVFVHDPQSDDGNTQHPLRVKTAGKSTKDSTSPLLIPGTSIRGALRSRCSRIARTVLYAKSGPPEEKSFVAAGEKRNLLPIDIHEQLARDPNLVRYMFGTTEYRGAIRIKDCTTTDLGPFLKVTHNAIDRWTGGVVEGLLFNEVTYPHATWNDIVIELDTARLLQNVKTESGIGGLSFDECLPFARASWCLLCIALGELSAGTLPLGGRTTRGHGQVEVTSISVFGADGRVVNTPAEPILWKRNDSSEDDARGGATALLAYLRNKTEEQPSYEDWADCLLKLEEPTNEASTPNESDKQ
;
A
#
# COMPACT_ATOMS: atom_id res chain seq x y z
N MET A 1 -15.96 53.09 -21.28
CA MET A 1 -15.56 51.94 -20.44
C MET A 1 -16.19 50.72 -21.07
N THR A 2 -15.39 49.76 -21.51
CA THR A 2 -15.90 48.53 -22.15
C THR A 2 -15.81 47.39 -21.17
N ILE A 3 -16.87 46.63 -21.00
CA ILE A 3 -16.90 45.40 -20.21
C ILE A 3 -16.89 44.26 -21.22
N TYR A 4 -15.99 43.30 -20.96
CA TYR A 4 -15.88 42.08 -21.75
C TYR A 4 -16.34 40.90 -20.90
N ARG A 5 -17.12 40.02 -21.48
CA ARG A 5 -17.47 38.72 -20.91
C ARG A 5 -16.89 37.63 -21.77
N TYR A 6 -16.19 36.73 -21.12
CA TYR A 6 -15.60 35.52 -21.72
C TYR A 6 -16.43 34.33 -21.28
N ASP A 7 -16.77 33.46 -22.18
CA ASP A 7 -17.38 32.15 -21.91
C ASP A 7 -16.50 31.05 -22.54
N MET A 8 -15.94 30.21 -21.70
CA MET A 8 -14.94 29.22 -22.08
C MET A 8 -15.43 27.81 -21.75
N SER A 9 -15.26 26.90 -22.68
CA SER A 9 -15.48 25.47 -22.53
C SER A 9 -14.16 24.70 -22.62
N ILE A 10 -13.92 23.84 -21.66
CA ILE A 10 -12.70 23.03 -21.55
C ILE A 10 -13.10 21.56 -21.48
N PRO A 11 -12.92 20.80 -22.56
CA PRO A 11 -13.15 19.36 -22.51
C PRO A 11 -12.06 18.67 -21.71
N VAL A 12 -12.46 17.85 -20.75
CA VAL A 12 -11.54 17.11 -19.88
C VAL A 12 -11.92 15.63 -19.79
N ARG A 13 -10.95 14.80 -19.43
CA ARG A 13 -11.11 13.37 -19.20
C ARG A 13 -10.55 12.99 -17.85
N VAL A 14 -11.26 12.13 -17.14
CA VAL A 14 -10.82 11.51 -15.90
C VAL A 14 -9.67 10.53 -16.17
N VAL A 15 -8.58 10.65 -15.44
CA VAL A 15 -7.38 9.80 -15.56
C VAL A 15 -7.28 8.80 -14.42
N SER A 16 -7.81 9.16 -13.25
CA SER A 16 -7.92 8.26 -12.09
C SER A 16 -9.28 8.42 -11.46
N ALA A 17 -9.77 7.43 -10.72
CA ALA A 17 -11.06 7.50 -10.04
C ALA A 17 -11.28 8.88 -9.41
N LEU A 18 -12.44 9.50 -9.62
CA LEU A 18 -12.75 10.83 -9.09
C LEU A 18 -13.98 10.74 -8.19
N HIS A 19 -13.87 11.25 -6.96
CA HIS A 19 -14.97 11.39 -6.03
C HIS A 19 -15.12 12.83 -5.59
N SER A 20 -16.36 13.32 -5.63
CA SER A 20 -16.74 14.62 -5.06
C SER A 20 -17.83 14.38 -4.03
N GLY A 21 -17.50 14.50 -2.73
CA GLY A 21 -18.39 14.13 -1.65
C GLY A 21 -19.66 14.98 -1.62
N GLY A 22 -20.80 14.30 -1.49
CA GLY A 22 -22.07 14.86 -1.08
C GLY A 22 -22.16 14.98 0.45
N VAL A 23 -23.23 15.60 0.93
CA VAL A 23 -23.50 15.74 2.37
C VAL A 23 -24.18 14.48 2.92
N ASP A 24 -24.84 13.73 2.05
CA ASP A 24 -25.67 12.60 2.43
C ASP A 24 -25.00 11.27 2.00
N GLU A 25 -25.15 10.26 2.84
CA GLU A 25 -24.94 8.86 2.47
C GLU A 25 -26.01 8.45 1.45
N VAL A 26 -25.77 7.43 0.64
CA VAL A 26 -26.80 6.85 -0.25
C VAL A 26 -27.61 5.83 0.54
N PRO A 27 -28.72 6.25 1.18
CA PRO A 27 -29.44 5.36 2.10
C PRO A 27 -30.10 4.18 1.39
N GLU A 28 -30.34 4.29 0.08
CA GLU A 28 -31.14 3.36 -0.69
C GLU A 28 -30.34 2.17 -1.22
N ARG A 29 -29.01 2.13 -1.04
CA ARG A 29 -28.13 1.14 -1.63
C ARG A 29 -27.01 0.69 -0.70
N PRO A 30 -27.35 0.06 0.40
CA PRO A 30 -26.35 -0.52 1.28
C PRO A 30 -25.62 -1.67 0.57
N ILE A 31 -24.29 -1.66 0.66
CA ILE A 31 -23.47 -2.78 0.23
C ILE A 31 -23.37 -3.72 1.41
N THR A 32 -23.81 -4.96 1.24
CA THR A 32 -23.67 -5.99 2.27
C THR A 32 -22.49 -6.88 1.91
N ASP A 33 -21.54 -7.04 2.83
CA ASP A 33 -20.41 -7.97 2.66
C ASP A 33 -20.81 -9.44 2.89
N GLU A 34 -19.85 -10.36 2.73
CA GLU A 34 -20.07 -11.81 2.91
C GLU A 34 -20.48 -12.16 4.36
N ASP A 35 -20.07 -11.36 5.33
CA ASP A 35 -20.39 -11.51 6.75
C ASP A 35 -21.74 -10.90 7.13
N GLY A 36 -22.49 -10.35 6.18
CA GLY A 36 -23.77 -9.70 6.41
C GLY A 36 -23.66 -8.27 6.93
N ARG A 37 -22.44 -7.68 6.99
CA ARG A 37 -22.22 -6.30 7.42
C ARG A 37 -22.65 -5.36 6.31
N THR A 38 -23.41 -4.37 6.63
CA THR A 38 -23.93 -3.40 5.68
C THR A 38 -23.12 -2.10 5.74
N VAL A 39 -22.56 -1.68 4.61
CA VAL A 39 -21.81 -0.43 4.46
C VAL A 39 -22.57 0.49 3.52
N GLN A 40 -22.78 1.73 3.95
CA GLN A 40 -23.37 2.75 3.09
C GLN A 40 -22.25 3.50 2.35
N PRO A 41 -22.27 3.56 1.00
CA PRO A 41 -21.30 4.33 0.25
C PRO A 41 -21.41 5.82 0.53
N ASN A 42 -20.28 6.50 0.69
CA ASN A 42 -20.21 7.94 0.64
C ASN A 42 -20.66 8.40 -0.75
N ALA A 43 -21.75 9.15 -0.80
CA ALA A 43 -22.39 9.57 -2.03
C ALA A 43 -21.53 10.56 -2.82
N PHE A 44 -21.60 10.48 -4.12
CA PHE A 44 -21.18 11.57 -4.99
C PHE A 44 -22.19 12.71 -4.91
N VAL A 45 -21.72 13.96 -4.92
CA VAL A 45 -22.62 15.12 -4.88
C VAL A 45 -23.54 15.16 -6.10
N ARG A 46 -24.85 15.39 -5.86
CA ARG A 46 -25.89 15.36 -6.88
C ARG A 46 -26.65 16.70 -6.94
N ASN A 47 -27.19 17.03 -8.11
CA ASN A 47 -28.12 18.14 -8.27
C ASN A 47 -29.57 17.73 -7.90
N GLY A 48 -30.50 18.67 -7.96
CA GLY A 48 -31.90 18.39 -7.67
C GLY A 48 -32.61 17.41 -8.62
N LEU A 49 -31.97 17.07 -9.74
CA LEU A 49 -32.43 16.02 -10.66
C LEU A 49 -31.81 14.65 -10.36
N GLY A 50 -30.94 14.54 -9.34
CA GLY A 50 -30.24 13.33 -8.98
C GLY A 50 -29.04 13.00 -9.88
N GLU A 51 -28.61 13.93 -10.74
CA GLU A 51 -27.41 13.75 -11.58
C GLU A 51 -26.15 14.09 -10.78
N ALA A 52 -25.09 13.32 -10.96
CA ALA A 52 -23.82 13.61 -10.29
C ALA A 52 -23.15 14.83 -10.92
N ILE A 53 -22.73 15.76 -10.06
CA ILE A 53 -22.15 17.03 -10.47
C ILE A 53 -20.80 17.28 -9.82
N LEU A 54 -19.99 18.08 -10.50
CA LEU A 54 -18.84 18.75 -9.87
C LEU A 54 -19.25 20.18 -9.56
N PRO A 55 -19.30 20.57 -8.26
CA PRO A 55 -19.63 21.93 -7.88
C PRO A 55 -18.58 22.92 -8.41
N GLY A 56 -19.04 24.02 -9.00
CA GLY A 56 -18.14 25.05 -9.54
C GLY A 56 -17.14 25.58 -8.51
N ARG A 57 -17.54 25.68 -7.25
CA ARG A 57 -16.64 26.07 -6.15
C ARG A 57 -15.49 25.08 -5.94
N SER A 58 -15.76 23.78 -6.10
CA SER A 58 -14.74 22.73 -5.95
C SER A 58 -13.73 22.77 -7.12
N ILE A 59 -14.26 22.98 -8.34
CA ILE A 59 -13.43 23.17 -9.53
C ILE A 59 -12.58 24.44 -9.38
N LYS A 60 -13.19 25.56 -8.99
CA LYS A 60 -12.51 26.84 -8.75
C LYS A 60 -11.40 26.70 -7.71
N GLY A 61 -11.68 26.04 -6.58
CA GLY A 61 -10.72 25.85 -5.50
C GLY A 61 -9.50 25.05 -5.94
N ALA A 62 -9.69 23.97 -6.69
CA ALA A 62 -8.59 23.14 -7.19
C ALA A 62 -7.73 23.88 -8.24
N ILE A 63 -8.38 24.60 -9.16
CA ILE A 63 -7.67 25.38 -10.19
C ILE A 63 -6.93 26.55 -9.55
N ARG A 64 -7.55 27.25 -8.60
CA ARG A 64 -6.91 28.33 -7.85
C ARG A 64 -5.67 27.84 -7.09
N ALA A 65 -5.77 26.72 -6.40
CA ALA A 65 -4.64 26.13 -5.69
C ALA A 65 -3.47 25.78 -6.64
N ALA A 66 -3.76 25.22 -7.82
CA ALA A 66 -2.76 24.96 -8.84
C ALA A 66 -2.14 26.26 -9.41
N PHE A 67 -2.94 27.32 -9.54
CA PHE A 67 -2.46 28.63 -9.96
C PHE A 67 -1.50 29.24 -8.92
N GLU A 68 -1.87 29.20 -7.65
CA GLU A 68 -1.05 29.72 -6.55
C GLU A 68 0.26 28.94 -6.43
N GLU A 69 0.21 27.62 -6.62
CA GLU A 69 1.39 26.74 -6.62
C GLU A 69 2.36 27.09 -7.76
N HIS A 70 1.84 27.43 -8.94
CA HIS A 70 2.63 27.67 -10.16
C HIS A 70 2.68 29.16 -10.59
N MET A 71 2.33 30.08 -9.69
CA MET A 71 2.16 31.49 -10.07
C MET A 71 3.40 32.13 -10.71
N HIS A 72 4.59 31.81 -10.21
CA HIS A 72 5.85 32.36 -10.74
C HIS A 72 6.16 31.81 -12.14
N GLU A 73 5.88 30.53 -12.35
CA GLU A 73 6.10 29.87 -13.62
C GLU A 73 5.09 30.37 -14.67
N LEU A 74 3.86 30.60 -14.25
CA LEU A 74 2.80 31.21 -15.04
C LEU A 74 2.98 32.73 -15.21
N ARG A 75 3.97 33.32 -14.53
CA ARG A 75 4.32 34.76 -14.58
C ARG A 75 3.18 35.67 -14.10
N PHE A 76 2.50 35.27 -13.02
CA PHE A 76 1.49 36.12 -12.36
C PHE A 76 2.07 36.73 -11.10
N SER A 77 1.68 37.98 -10.82
CA SER A 77 1.95 38.64 -9.53
C SER A 77 0.83 38.35 -8.53
N GLU A 78 1.10 38.51 -7.24
CA GLU A 78 0.06 38.37 -6.20
C GLU A 78 -1.11 39.33 -6.40
N GLU A 79 -0.85 40.56 -6.89
CA GLU A 79 -1.89 41.55 -7.16
C GLU A 79 -2.78 41.12 -8.31
N GLU A 80 -2.20 40.56 -9.37
CA GLU A 80 -2.94 39.99 -10.49
C GLU A 80 -3.80 38.80 -10.04
N LEU A 81 -3.27 37.92 -9.17
CA LEU A 81 -4.05 36.82 -8.60
C LEU A 81 -5.21 37.34 -7.75
N LYS A 82 -4.99 38.35 -6.91
CA LYS A 82 -6.08 38.97 -6.12
C LYS A 82 -7.16 39.57 -7.02
N SER A 83 -6.78 40.15 -8.17
CA SER A 83 -7.75 40.72 -9.10
C SER A 83 -8.56 39.65 -9.85
N LEU A 84 -7.97 38.49 -10.12
CA LEU A 84 -8.61 37.36 -10.82
C LEU A 84 -9.51 36.52 -9.89
N TRP A 85 -8.99 36.14 -8.72
CA TRP A 85 -9.65 35.17 -7.82
C TRP A 85 -10.50 35.82 -6.72
N GLY A 86 -10.37 37.13 -6.52
CA GLY A 86 -10.94 37.85 -5.41
C GLY A 86 -10.06 37.74 -4.16
N GLY A 87 -10.21 38.70 -3.26
CA GLY A 87 -9.47 38.75 -2.01
C GLY A 87 -10.18 38.00 -0.89
N GLU A 88 -9.49 37.14 -0.17
CA GLU A 88 -9.87 36.72 1.18
C GLU A 88 -9.24 37.67 2.19
N MET A 89 -10.04 38.29 3.02
CA MET A 89 -9.54 38.94 4.22
C MET A 89 -9.41 37.92 5.32
N ARG A 90 -8.17 37.56 5.67
CA ARG A 90 -7.90 37.05 7.02
C ARG A 90 -8.06 38.23 7.98
N GLN A 91 -9.12 38.26 8.74
CA GLN A 91 -9.21 39.14 9.91
C GLN A 91 -8.16 38.69 10.93
N ASN A 92 -7.04 39.39 11.00
CA ASN A 92 -6.26 39.38 12.22
C ASN A 92 -7.05 40.18 13.26
N VAL A 93 -7.81 39.49 14.08
CA VAL A 93 -8.43 40.03 15.28
C VAL A 93 -7.30 40.46 16.20
N GLY A 94 -6.99 41.76 16.22
CA GLY A 94 -6.06 42.28 17.20
C GLY A 94 -5.32 43.59 16.90
N THR A 95 -5.24 44.01 15.65
CA THR A 95 -4.62 45.29 15.33
C THR A 95 -5.50 46.08 14.37
N GLY A 96 -6.07 47.18 14.85
CA GLY A 96 -7.03 48.05 14.16
C GLY A 96 -6.55 48.59 12.79
N LYS A 97 -6.42 47.69 11.80
CA LYS A 97 -6.23 48.02 10.39
C LYS A 97 -7.57 47.93 9.69
N GLU A 98 -8.00 49.05 9.12
CA GLU A 98 -9.23 49.14 8.32
C GLU A 98 -9.30 48.05 7.24
N SER A 99 -10.47 47.39 7.20
CA SER A 99 -10.77 46.35 6.22
C SER A 99 -10.95 46.98 4.82
N LEU A 100 -10.05 46.59 3.89
CA LEU A 100 -10.26 46.92 2.48
C LEU A 100 -11.48 46.19 1.93
N PRO A 101 -12.27 46.81 1.04
CA PRO A 101 -13.47 46.20 0.51
C PRO A 101 -13.15 44.91 -0.27
N LEU A 102 -13.87 43.82 0.09
CA LEU A 102 -13.82 42.55 -0.60
C LEU A 102 -14.20 42.72 -2.06
N ARG A 103 -13.42 42.18 -2.97
CA ARG A 103 -13.75 42.15 -4.39
C ARG A 103 -14.18 40.75 -4.82
N ALA A 104 -15.26 40.69 -5.64
CA ALA A 104 -15.67 39.47 -6.29
C ALA A 104 -14.60 38.96 -7.28
N SER A 105 -14.51 37.64 -7.43
CA SER A 105 -13.63 37.02 -8.42
C SER A 105 -14.07 37.42 -9.85
N ALA A 106 -13.11 37.71 -10.71
CA ALA A 106 -13.35 37.91 -12.14
C ALA A 106 -13.71 36.61 -12.86
N LEU A 107 -13.35 35.46 -12.28
CA LEU A 107 -13.58 34.12 -12.82
C LEU A 107 -14.72 33.41 -12.09
N THR A 108 -15.66 32.90 -12.84
CA THR A 108 -16.79 32.09 -12.33
C THR A 108 -16.73 30.71 -12.94
N PHE A 109 -16.69 29.68 -12.10
CA PHE A 109 -16.74 28.29 -12.52
C PHE A 109 -18.15 27.75 -12.31
N HIS A 110 -18.69 27.12 -13.33
CA HIS A 110 -20.05 26.62 -13.30
C HIS A 110 -20.09 25.18 -12.75
N HIS A 111 -21.25 24.81 -12.18
CA HIS A 111 -21.52 23.42 -11.86
C HIS A 111 -21.52 22.60 -13.17
N THR A 112 -20.92 21.44 -13.13
CA THR A 112 -20.82 20.56 -14.29
C THR A 112 -21.49 19.23 -13.99
N VAL A 113 -22.45 18.79 -14.81
CA VAL A 113 -22.99 17.44 -14.78
C VAL A 113 -21.93 16.51 -15.36
N VAL A 114 -21.51 15.53 -14.57
CA VAL A 114 -20.44 14.60 -14.93
C VAL A 114 -20.96 13.18 -15.14
N TRP A 115 -22.15 12.88 -14.60
CA TRP A 115 -22.82 11.61 -14.76
C TRP A 115 -24.33 11.81 -14.73
N ASP A 116 -24.99 11.62 -15.86
CA ASP A 116 -26.42 11.73 -16.00
C ASP A 116 -27.14 10.42 -15.64
N ARG A 117 -28.44 10.49 -15.40
CA ARG A 117 -29.26 9.34 -15.03
C ARG A 117 -29.31 8.24 -16.09
N SER A 118 -29.11 8.57 -17.36
CA SER A 118 -29.17 7.60 -18.44
C SER A 118 -28.02 6.60 -18.42
N ARG A 119 -26.93 6.95 -17.71
CA ARG A 119 -25.74 6.10 -17.54
C ARG A 119 -25.86 5.09 -16.40
N GLY A 120 -26.98 5.14 -15.65
CA GLY A 120 -27.19 4.30 -14.47
C GLY A 120 -26.41 4.76 -13.25
N ASP A 121 -26.14 3.84 -12.33
CA ASP A 121 -25.50 4.12 -11.07
C ASP A 121 -24.01 4.30 -11.19
N LEU A 122 -23.47 5.15 -10.32
CA LEU A 122 -22.03 5.29 -10.18
C LEU A 122 -21.43 4.02 -9.55
N PRO A 123 -20.29 3.54 -10.06
CA PRO A 123 -19.56 2.48 -9.40
C PRO A 123 -19.06 2.95 -8.03
N HIS A 124 -18.90 2.00 -7.12
CA HIS A 124 -18.34 2.25 -5.81
C HIS A 124 -17.06 1.44 -5.59
N ARG A 125 -16.16 1.96 -4.76
CA ARG A 125 -14.93 1.28 -4.34
C ARG A 125 -14.91 1.17 -2.83
N MET A 126 -14.85 -0.07 -2.34
CA MET A 126 -14.68 -0.34 -0.93
C MET A 126 -13.21 -0.19 -0.52
N SER A 127 -13.01 0.21 0.71
CA SER A 127 -11.70 0.34 1.34
C SER A 127 -11.83 0.04 2.83
N THR A 128 -10.76 -0.46 3.42
CA THR A 128 -10.69 -0.66 4.87
C THR A 128 -9.44 -0.02 5.41
N ALA A 129 -9.50 0.45 6.64
CA ALA A 129 -8.30 0.84 7.36
C ALA A 129 -7.66 -0.39 8.00
N ILE A 130 -6.33 -0.42 8.01
CA ILE A 130 -5.57 -1.47 8.67
C ILE A 130 -5.17 -0.98 10.06
N ASP A 131 -5.58 -1.70 11.07
CA ASP A 131 -5.10 -1.52 12.42
C ASP A 131 -3.63 -1.93 12.50
N ARG A 132 -2.79 -1.02 12.96
CA ARG A 132 -1.35 -1.27 13.04
C ARG A 132 -0.97 -2.14 14.23
N ALA A 133 -1.78 -2.15 15.28
CA ALA A 133 -1.56 -3.01 16.44
C ALA A 133 -1.78 -4.47 16.07
N THR A 134 -2.91 -4.80 15.46
CA THR A 134 -3.25 -6.16 15.05
C THR A 134 -2.69 -6.53 13.68
N GLY A 135 -2.49 -5.55 12.80
CA GLY A 135 -2.11 -5.75 11.39
C GLY A 135 -3.24 -6.32 10.52
N GLY A 136 -4.43 -6.45 11.09
CA GLY A 136 -5.66 -6.82 10.42
C GLY A 136 -6.48 -5.62 9.95
N ALA A 137 -7.66 -5.86 9.40
CA ALA A 137 -8.64 -4.80 9.15
C ALA A 137 -9.12 -4.25 10.50
N ALA A 138 -9.19 -2.92 10.62
CA ALA A 138 -9.71 -2.30 11.83
C ALA A 138 -11.22 -2.49 11.90
N ASP A 139 -11.72 -2.81 13.08
CA ASP A 139 -13.16 -2.99 13.28
C ASP A 139 -13.93 -1.70 13.02
N GLY A 140 -15.07 -1.79 12.34
CA GLY A 140 -15.89 -0.64 11.95
C GLY A 140 -15.25 0.29 10.91
N ALA A 141 -14.07 -0.02 10.38
CA ALA A 141 -13.34 0.84 9.44
C ALA A 141 -13.51 0.44 7.96
N LEU A 142 -14.53 -0.33 7.63
CA LEU A 142 -14.93 -0.61 6.26
C LEU A 142 -15.76 0.55 5.74
N PHE A 143 -15.38 1.13 4.61
CA PHE A 143 -16.06 2.26 3.98
C PHE A 143 -16.04 2.16 2.47
N ALA A 144 -17.01 2.75 1.82
CA ALA A 144 -17.14 2.79 0.37
C ALA A 144 -17.30 4.21 -0.15
N TYR A 145 -16.92 4.44 -1.39
CA TYR A 145 -17.11 5.71 -2.10
C TYR A 145 -17.65 5.47 -3.49
N GLU A 146 -18.71 6.20 -3.85
CA GLU A 146 -19.09 6.35 -5.25
C GLU A 146 -18.00 7.13 -6.00
N TYR A 147 -17.72 6.79 -7.25
CA TYR A 147 -16.69 7.49 -8.01
C TYR A 147 -16.99 7.51 -9.51
N LEU A 148 -16.46 8.52 -10.20
CA LEU A 148 -16.42 8.53 -11.66
C LEU A 148 -15.30 7.61 -12.15
N PRO A 149 -15.60 6.65 -13.04
CA PRO A 149 -14.61 5.77 -13.60
C PRO A 149 -13.62 6.51 -14.52
N VAL A 150 -12.48 5.89 -14.74
CA VAL A 150 -11.48 6.36 -15.72
C VAL A 150 -12.13 6.50 -17.09
N ASP A 151 -11.61 7.44 -17.90
CA ASP A 151 -12.10 7.81 -19.23
C ASP A 151 -13.47 8.51 -19.28
N THR A 152 -14.08 8.80 -18.15
CA THR A 152 -15.26 9.68 -18.12
C THR A 152 -14.89 11.06 -18.63
N THR A 153 -15.63 11.55 -19.62
CA THR A 153 -15.43 12.87 -20.23
C THR A 153 -16.53 13.85 -19.82
N PHE A 154 -16.14 15.08 -19.60
CA PHE A 154 -17.07 16.19 -19.31
C PHE A 154 -16.46 17.54 -19.69
N GLU A 155 -17.24 18.62 -19.63
CA GLU A 155 -16.79 19.97 -19.92
C GLU A 155 -16.75 20.85 -18.69
N ILE A 156 -15.62 21.48 -18.42
CA ILE A 156 -15.53 22.56 -17.43
C ILE A 156 -15.89 23.86 -18.11
N ARG A 157 -16.92 24.55 -17.60
CA ARG A 157 -17.33 25.86 -18.08
C ARG A 157 -16.86 26.97 -17.14
N VAL A 158 -16.22 27.99 -17.75
CA VAL A 158 -15.66 29.12 -17.01
C VAL A 158 -16.15 30.40 -17.67
N SER A 159 -16.87 31.25 -16.94
CA SER A 159 -17.18 32.60 -17.37
C SER A 159 -16.25 33.60 -16.69
N ALA A 160 -15.82 34.61 -17.39
CA ALA A 160 -14.95 35.65 -16.85
C ALA A 160 -15.43 37.06 -17.25
N GLU A 161 -15.23 38.02 -16.36
CA GLU A 161 -15.50 39.43 -16.65
C GLU A 161 -14.20 40.25 -16.60
N ALA A 162 -14.02 41.08 -17.60
CA ALA A 162 -12.90 42.00 -17.72
C ALA A 162 -13.39 43.42 -18.03
N GLN A 163 -12.59 44.40 -17.69
CA GLN A 163 -12.90 45.78 -17.93
C GLN A 163 -11.67 46.57 -18.39
N ASP A 164 -11.83 47.39 -19.41
CA ASP A 164 -10.75 48.27 -19.83
C ASP A 164 -10.33 49.20 -18.68
N PRO A 165 -8.99 49.39 -18.47
CA PRO A 165 -8.53 50.38 -17.52
C PRO A 165 -9.10 51.75 -17.83
N ALA A 166 -9.51 52.51 -16.80
CA ALA A 166 -9.95 53.88 -16.97
C ALA A 166 -8.84 54.70 -17.67
N PRO A 167 -9.12 55.49 -18.69
CA PRO A 167 -8.12 56.35 -19.29
C PRO A 167 -7.52 57.26 -18.20
N ASP A 168 -6.17 57.29 -18.16
CA ASP A 168 -5.42 58.10 -17.22
C ASP A 168 -5.85 59.58 -17.34
N SER A 169 -6.53 60.07 -16.29
CA SER A 169 -6.91 61.49 -16.19
C SER A 169 -5.77 62.38 -15.65
N THR A 170 -4.54 61.98 -15.94
CA THR A 170 -3.35 62.79 -15.59
C THR A 170 -2.82 63.53 -16.80
N LYS A 171 -3.53 64.54 -17.25
CA LYS A 171 -3.02 65.76 -17.93
C LYS A 171 -4.02 66.90 -17.74
N ASN A 172 -4.00 67.51 -16.63
CA ASN A 172 -4.34 68.93 -16.41
C ASN A 172 -3.81 69.31 -15.03
N GLU A 173 -2.62 69.79 -15.01
CA GLU A 173 -2.13 70.72 -13.97
C GLU A 173 -2.93 71.97 -14.12
N ASP A 174 -3.65 72.33 -13.05
CA ASP A 174 -4.19 73.62 -12.63
C ASP A 174 -5.60 73.45 -12.11
N ALA A 175 -5.70 73.25 -10.81
CA ALA A 175 -6.72 73.84 -9.99
C ALA A 175 -6.59 73.41 -8.52
N GLN A 176 -6.04 74.31 -7.70
CA GLN A 176 -6.21 74.26 -6.23
C GLN A 176 -7.67 74.35 -5.88
N SER A 177 -8.20 73.36 -5.17
CA SER A 177 -9.16 73.56 -4.11
C SER A 177 -9.51 72.25 -3.41
N THR A 178 -9.13 72.23 -2.15
CA THR A 178 -9.68 71.53 -0.99
C THR A 178 -11.01 70.80 -1.20
N THR A 179 -10.98 69.52 -1.13
CA THR A 179 -11.88 68.69 -0.30
C THR A 179 -11.37 67.23 -0.34
N GLN A 180 -10.98 66.75 0.82
CA GLN A 180 -10.63 65.36 1.04
C GLN A 180 -11.86 64.48 0.85
N SER A 181 -12.07 63.94 -0.33
CA SER A 181 -12.91 62.75 -0.49
C SER A 181 -11.98 61.55 -0.47
N GLU A 182 -12.09 60.75 0.61
CA GLU A 182 -11.42 59.46 0.77
C GLU A 182 -11.65 58.60 -0.47
N LYS A 183 -10.61 58.53 -1.33
CA LYS A 183 -10.56 57.54 -2.38
C LYS A 183 -10.45 56.15 -1.74
N THR A 184 -11.53 55.44 -1.64
CA THR A 184 -11.53 54.02 -1.42
C THR A 184 -10.65 53.36 -2.47
N LYS A 185 -9.41 53.02 -2.08
CA LYS A 185 -8.46 52.23 -2.90
C LYS A 185 -8.98 50.78 -3.03
N GLY A 186 -10.05 50.58 -3.81
CA GLY A 186 -10.40 49.22 -4.24
C GLY A 186 -9.42 48.71 -5.29
N THR A 187 -9.10 47.44 -5.25
CA THR A 187 -8.27 46.77 -6.29
C THR A 187 -8.91 47.02 -7.68
N PRO A 188 -8.17 47.44 -8.71
CA PRO A 188 -8.72 47.74 -10.02
C PRO A 188 -9.32 46.50 -10.69
N PRO A 189 -10.32 46.64 -11.58
CA PRO A 189 -10.88 45.50 -12.31
C PRO A 189 -9.82 44.81 -13.18
N ALA A 190 -9.91 43.49 -13.33
CA ALA A 190 -9.02 42.75 -14.16
C ALA A 190 -9.10 43.20 -15.65
N PRO A 191 -7.99 43.59 -16.27
CA PRO A 191 -8.01 43.97 -17.68
C PRO A 191 -8.21 42.75 -18.60
N PRO A 192 -8.75 42.95 -19.83
CA PRO A 192 -9.00 41.87 -20.79
C PRO A 192 -7.77 40.99 -21.08
N THR A 193 -6.60 41.61 -21.16
CA THR A 193 -5.32 40.90 -21.38
C THR A 193 -4.97 39.94 -20.24
N LEU A 194 -5.24 40.36 -19.00
CA LEU A 194 -5.00 39.54 -17.81
C LEU A 194 -5.96 38.34 -17.77
N VAL A 195 -7.25 38.58 -18.06
CA VAL A 195 -8.25 37.49 -18.09
C VAL A 195 -7.91 36.48 -19.18
N LYS A 196 -7.58 36.91 -20.40
CA LYS A 196 -7.18 36.00 -21.49
C LYS A 196 -5.96 35.18 -21.12
N ARG A 197 -4.95 35.80 -20.49
CA ARG A 197 -3.75 35.12 -19.98
C ARG A 197 -4.11 34.10 -18.89
N ALA A 198 -5.03 34.43 -18.00
CA ALA A 198 -5.52 33.53 -16.96
C ALA A 198 -6.25 32.31 -17.54
N LEU A 199 -7.14 32.51 -18.53
CA LEU A 199 -7.81 31.41 -19.21
C LEU A 199 -6.83 30.48 -19.93
N GLN A 200 -5.81 31.02 -20.57
CA GLN A 200 -4.74 30.24 -21.18
C GLN A 200 -3.93 29.45 -20.16
N ALA A 201 -3.65 30.06 -19.00
CA ALA A 201 -2.93 29.38 -17.90
C ALA A 201 -3.75 28.20 -17.33
N VAL A 202 -5.10 28.32 -17.24
CA VAL A 202 -5.97 27.19 -16.85
C VAL A 202 -5.80 26.01 -17.81
N VAL A 203 -5.81 26.27 -19.14
CA VAL A 203 -5.60 25.22 -20.14
C VAL A 203 -4.22 24.59 -20.02
N THR A 204 -3.21 25.41 -19.77
CA THR A 204 -1.83 24.94 -19.61
C THR A 204 -1.67 24.03 -18.40
N LEU A 205 -2.25 24.40 -17.26
CA LEU A 205 -2.26 23.55 -16.06
C LEU A 205 -2.96 22.21 -16.32
N LEU A 206 -4.11 22.21 -16.98
CA LEU A 206 -4.83 20.98 -17.32
C LEU A 206 -4.08 20.11 -18.33
N HIS A 207 -3.33 20.72 -19.25
CA HIS A 207 -2.47 19.99 -20.18
C HIS A 207 -1.28 19.32 -19.46
N GLY A 208 -0.68 20.02 -18.49
CA GLY A 208 0.42 19.51 -17.66
C GLY A 208 0.04 18.45 -16.63
N LYS A 209 -1.24 18.13 -16.46
CA LYS A 209 -1.76 17.16 -15.49
C LYS A 209 -1.53 17.56 -14.00
N PHE A 210 -1.49 18.84 -13.72
CA PHE A 210 -1.23 19.37 -12.37
C PHE A 210 -2.49 19.48 -11.50
N ILE A 211 -3.68 19.25 -12.06
CA ILE A 211 -4.95 19.45 -11.35
C ILE A 211 -5.57 18.13 -10.97
N SER A 212 -5.93 18.03 -9.69
CA SER A 212 -6.78 16.95 -9.17
C SER A 212 -8.04 17.55 -8.58
N LEU A 213 -9.22 17.03 -8.94
CA LEU A 213 -10.52 17.46 -8.46
C LEU A 213 -11.07 16.49 -7.42
N GLY A 214 -11.85 17.03 -6.49
CA GLY A 214 -12.59 16.24 -5.51
C GLY A 214 -11.77 15.79 -4.32
N GLY A 215 -12.22 14.71 -3.69
CA GLY A 215 -11.62 14.12 -2.49
C GLY A 215 -10.56 13.07 -2.77
N ARG A 216 -9.87 12.59 -1.73
CA ARG A 216 -8.88 11.50 -1.76
C ARG A 216 -7.68 11.72 -2.71
N THR A 217 -7.38 12.96 -3.03
CA THR A 217 -6.27 13.32 -3.94
C THR A 217 -4.90 12.83 -3.43
N GLY A 218 -4.72 12.71 -2.12
CA GLY A 218 -3.53 12.10 -1.51
C GLY A 218 -3.33 10.62 -1.84
N SER A 219 -4.39 9.96 -2.28
CA SER A 219 -4.38 8.56 -2.73
C SER A 219 -4.43 8.43 -4.26
N GLY A 220 -4.09 9.50 -4.99
CA GLY A 220 -4.02 9.51 -6.44
C GLY A 220 -5.36 9.70 -7.15
N TRP A 221 -6.47 9.90 -6.42
CA TRP A 221 -7.78 10.13 -7.01
C TRP A 221 -7.94 11.53 -7.59
N GLY A 222 -8.90 11.67 -8.51
CA GLY A 222 -9.34 12.97 -9.02
C GLY A 222 -8.48 13.56 -10.13
N ARG A 223 -7.54 12.82 -10.67
CA ARG A 223 -6.68 13.32 -11.76
C ARG A 223 -7.50 13.48 -13.03
N ILE A 224 -7.39 14.65 -13.62
CA ILE A 224 -8.01 14.98 -14.90
C ILE A 224 -6.96 15.49 -15.88
N LYS A 225 -7.25 15.34 -17.16
CA LYS A 225 -6.45 15.92 -18.24
C LYS A 225 -7.31 16.55 -19.29
N LEU A 226 -6.72 17.47 -20.04
CA LEU A 226 -7.34 18.05 -21.24
C LEU A 226 -7.66 16.93 -22.26
N ASN A 227 -8.88 16.94 -22.81
CA ASN A 227 -9.38 15.99 -23.79
C ASN A 227 -9.88 16.70 -25.06
N GLY A 228 -8.98 17.27 -25.81
CA GLY A 228 -9.30 18.07 -27.00
C GLY A 228 -8.85 19.52 -26.86
N THR A 229 -9.45 20.40 -27.64
CA THR A 229 -9.11 21.82 -27.66
C THR A 229 -10.10 22.63 -26.82
N ALA A 230 -9.59 23.46 -25.92
CA ALA A 230 -10.41 24.42 -25.20
C ALA A 230 -10.79 25.58 -26.10
N THR A 231 -12.01 26.05 -25.99
CA THR A 231 -12.53 27.17 -26.80
C THR A 231 -13.13 28.24 -25.89
N TYR A 232 -13.05 29.48 -26.31
CA TYR A 232 -13.72 30.58 -25.64
C TYR A 232 -14.43 31.51 -26.64
N ARG A 233 -15.45 32.21 -26.15
CA ARG A 233 -16.18 33.25 -26.87
C ARG A 233 -16.13 34.53 -26.10
N VAL A 234 -16.17 35.66 -26.75
CA VAL A 234 -16.15 37.00 -26.15
C VAL A 234 -17.40 37.76 -26.51
N GLN A 235 -17.98 38.39 -25.52
CA GLN A 235 -19.05 39.38 -25.66
C GLN A 235 -18.54 40.73 -25.15
N SER A 236 -18.64 41.77 -25.92
CA SER A 236 -18.26 43.14 -25.53
C SER A 236 -19.50 44.02 -25.29
N VAL A 237 -19.52 44.67 -24.13
CA VAL A 237 -20.54 45.61 -23.76
C VAL A 237 -19.92 46.99 -23.61
N VAL A 238 -20.30 47.94 -24.43
CA VAL A 238 -19.78 49.30 -24.37
C VAL A 238 -20.72 50.19 -23.58
N GLN A 239 -20.22 50.83 -22.50
CA GLN A 239 -20.91 51.90 -21.80
C GLN A 239 -20.36 53.24 -22.21
N SER A 240 -21.09 54.00 -22.95
CA SER A 240 -20.78 55.39 -23.28
C SER A 240 -21.48 56.36 -22.29
N LYS A 241 -20.73 57.23 -21.62
CA LYS A 241 -21.30 58.24 -20.71
C LYS A 241 -22.04 59.35 -21.38
N LYS A 242 -21.85 59.55 -22.70
CA LYS A 242 -22.38 60.73 -23.43
C LYS A 242 -23.66 60.50 -24.20
N ASP A 243 -23.99 59.27 -24.62
CA ASP A 243 -25.05 59.03 -25.56
C ASP A 243 -26.11 58.01 -25.09
N GLY A 244 -26.38 57.86 -23.88
CA GLY A 244 -27.34 56.82 -23.46
C GLY A 244 -27.07 55.44 -24.12
N LEU A 245 -27.66 54.40 -23.58
CA LEU A 245 -27.55 53.04 -24.15
C LEU A 245 -28.11 52.98 -25.58
N LYS A 246 -27.29 53.26 -26.58
CA LYS A 246 -27.64 53.11 -28.02
C LYS A 246 -27.31 51.73 -28.59
N ASN A 247 -26.91 50.78 -27.77
CA ASN A 247 -26.60 49.46 -28.24
C ASN A 247 -27.87 48.66 -28.56
N ASN A 248 -27.97 48.18 -29.76
CA ASN A 248 -29.02 47.26 -30.19
C ASN A 248 -28.99 46.05 -29.26
N PRO A 249 -30.11 45.64 -28.61
CA PRO A 249 -30.12 44.43 -27.75
C PRO A 249 -29.54 43.21 -28.37
N ASN A 250 -29.68 43.07 -29.70
CA ASN A 250 -29.08 41.93 -30.47
C ASN A 250 -27.55 42.00 -30.47
N GLN A 251 -26.89 43.16 -30.43
CA GLN A 251 -25.46 43.30 -30.33
C GLN A 251 -24.92 42.98 -28.92
N LEU A 252 -25.73 43.28 -27.89
CA LEU A 252 -25.38 42.96 -26.50
C LEU A 252 -25.40 41.46 -26.21
N LEU A 253 -26.13 40.67 -26.99
CA LEU A 253 -26.26 39.24 -26.84
C LEU A 253 -25.35 38.47 -27.84
N ALA A 254 -24.69 39.18 -28.77
CA ALA A 254 -23.87 38.57 -29.78
C ALA A 254 -22.52 38.07 -29.14
N LEU A 255 -22.31 36.80 -29.16
CA LEU A 255 -21.01 36.17 -28.82
C LEU A 255 -20.13 36.15 -30.08
N SER A 256 -18.82 36.32 -29.91
CA SER A 256 -17.85 36.08 -31.01
C SER A 256 -17.90 34.61 -31.49
N GLU A 257 -17.35 34.37 -32.68
CA GLU A 257 -17.03 33.00 -33.05
C GLU A 257 -16.09 32.37 -32.02
N PRO A 258 -16.16 31.05 -31.83
CA PRO A 258 -15.30 30.37 -30.87
C PRO A 258 -13.83 30.46 -31.27
N GLU A 259 -12.99 30.95 -30.41
CA GLU A 259 -11.55 30.97 -30.58
C GLU A 259 -10.91 29.83 -29.78
N GLU A 260 -9.89 29.19 -30.37
CA GLU A 260 -9.13 28.12 -29.72
C GLU A 260 -8.09 28.66 -28.72
N LEU A 261 -8.02 28.04 -27.56
CA LEU A 261 -6.94 28.27 -26.59
C LEU A 261 -6.00 27.06 -26.57
N LYS A 262 -4.72 27.31 -26.91
CA LYS A 262 -3.67 26.30 -26.88
C LYS A 262 -2.84 26.43 -25.62
N PRO A 263 -2.39 25.31 -25.03
CA PRO A 263 -1.46 25.35 -23.91
C PRO A 263 -0.15 26.05 -24.30
N ASP A 264 0.45 26.74 -23.37
CA ASP A 264 1.75 27.39 -23.59
C ASP A 264 2.86 26.33 -23.68
N LYS A 265 3.55 26.26 -24.82
CA LYS A 265 4.60 25.27 -25.11
C LYS A 265 5.96 25.61 -24.45
N GLN A 266 6.14 26.83 -24.00
CA GLN A 266 7.45 27.30 -23.49
C GLN A 266 7.66 27.07 -21.99
N SER A 267 6.67 26.63 -21.27
CA SER A 267 6.81 26.39 -19.85
C SER A 267 7.38 24.98 -19.56
N SER A 268 8.70 24.89 -19.54
CA SER A 268 9.35 23.80 -18.78
C SER A 268 9.10 24.06 -17.28
N TYR A 269 7.93 23.68 -16.81
CA TYR A 269 7.60 23.82 -15.40
C TYR A 269 8.58 22.96 -14.58
N ARG A 270 9.46 23.57 -13.84
CA ARG A 270 10.11 22.93 -12.71
C ARG A 270 9.03 22.74 -11.66
N SER A 271 8.47 21.56 -11.63
CA SER A 271 7.49 21.19 -10.62
C SER A 271 8.09 21.48 -9.23
N SER A 272 7.33 22.15 -8.38
CA SER A 272 7.61 22.24 -6.93
C SER A 272 7.42 20.86 -6.25
N ARG A 273 7.40 19.81 -7.04
CA ARG A 273 7.18 18.42 -6.62
C ARG A 273 8.35 17.55 -7.03
N SER A 274 8.71 16.64 -6.13
CA SER A 274 9.51 15.47 -6.50
C SER A 274 8.58 14.32 -6.88
N SER A 275 9.01 13.47 -7.79
CA SER A 275 8.38 12.18 -8.04
C SER A 275 9.39 11.05 -7.91
N ILE A 276 8.93 9.94 -7.34
CA ILE A 276 9.65 8.67 -7.30
C ILE A 276 8.86 7.71 -8.18
N GLU A 277 9.48 7.19 -9.20
CA GLU A 277 8.90 6.22 -10.11
C GLU A 277 9.60 4.88 -9.93
N ILE A 278 8.84 3.84 -9.63
CA ILE A 278 9.34 2.50 -9.35
C ILE A 278 8.81 1.55 -10.41
N GLN A 279 9.68 0.99 -11.23
CA GLN A 279 9.35 -0.04 -12.21
C GLN A 279 9.51 -1.41 -11.57
N TRP A 280 8.51 -2.24 -11.69
CA TRP A 280 8.38 -3.47 -10.91
C TRP A 280 7.52 -4.54 -11.60
N HIS A 281 7.59 -5.75 -11.08
CA HIS A 281 6.61 -6.81 -11.35
C HIS A 281 6.36 -7.66 -10.11
N ALA A 282 5.31 -8.45 -10.11
CA ALA A 282 4.94 -9.33 -9.01
C ALA A 282 5.05 -10.81 -9.46
N PRO A 283 6.15 -11.52 -9.14
CA PRO A 283 6.40 -12.86 -9.66
C PRO A 283 5.39 -13.91 -9.16
N SER A 284 4.91 -13.78 -7.93
CA SER A 284 3.85 -14.63 -7.37
C SER A 284 2.43 -14.10 -7.62
N GLY A 285 2.32 -12.97 -8.33
CA GLY A 285 1.08 -12.23 -8.48
C GLY A 285 0.77 -11.34 -7.27
N LEU A 286 -0.14 -10.40 -7.50
CA LEU A 286 -0.64 -9.48 -6.50
C LEU A 286 -2.11 -9.75 -6.27
N PHE A 287 -2.50 -9.90 -5.00
CA PHE A 287 -3.89 -10.08 -4.62
C PHE A 287 -4.39 -8.90 -3.80
N ILE A 288 -5.37 -8.20 -4.35
CA ILE A 288 -6.16 -7.20 -3.63
C ILE A 288 -7.60 -7.61 -3.86
N GLY A 289 -8.22 -8.18 -2.84
CA GLY A 289 -9.55 -8.76 -2.96
C GLY A 289 -10.60 -7.74 -3.39
N MET A 290 -11.51 -8.17 -4.26
CA MET A 290 -12.74 -7.47 -4.57
C MET A 290 -13.85 -8.15 -3.77
N ASN A 291 -14.70 -7.38 -3.10
CA ASN A 291 -15.88 -7.94 -2.48
C ASN A 291 -16.80 -8.52 -3.56
N LYS A 292 -17.24 -9.75 -3.38
CA LYS A 292 -18.17 -10.39 -4.30
C LYS A 292 -19.50 -9.66 -4.26
N PRO A 293 -20.08 -9.26 -5.40
CA PRO A 293 -21.47 -8.85 -5.43
C PRO A 293 -22.36 -10.06 -5.11
N LYS A 294 -23.44 -9.84 -4.35
CA LYS A 294 -24.42 -10.90 -4.02
C LYS A 294 -25.10 -11.56 -5.24
N ASP A 295 -24.98 -10.98 -6.42
CA ASP A 295 -25.69 -11.42 -7.62
C ASP A 295 -25.05 -12.62 -8.34
N ILE A 296 -23.99 -13.22 -7.77
CA ILE A 296 -23.43 -14.49 -8.28
C ILE A 296 -24.00 -15.68 -7.49
N GLU A 297 -25.29 -15.67 -7.19
CA GLU A 297 -25.94 -16.75 -6.42
C GLU A 297 -26.27 -18.03 -7.22
N SER A 298 -25.90 -18.17 -8.47
CA SER A 298 -26.48 -19.24 -9.28
C SER A 298 -25.56 -20.24 -9.93
N SER A 299 -24.29 -20.33 -9.56
CA SER A 299 -23.50 -21.50 -9.96
C SER A 299 -23.44 -22.52 -8.84
N LYS A 300 -23.91 -23.73 -9.13
CA LYS A 300 -23.83 -24.92 -8.24
C LYS A 300 -22.40 -25.40 -8.00
N GLU A 301 -21.40 -24.54 -8.22
CA GLU A 301 -20.00 -24.81 -7.89
C GLU A 301 -19.71 -24.25 -6.51
N ASP A 302 -19.37 -25.15 -5.59
CA ASP A 302 -19.17 -24.89 -4.16
C ASP A 302 -18.07 -23.86 -3.82
N THR A 303 -17.37 -23.30 -4.79
CA THR A 303 -16.30 -22.32 -4.56
C THR A 303 -16.14 -21.33 -5.71
N VAL A 304 -16.74 -20.17 -5.60
CA VAL A 304 -16.42 -19.05 -6.50
C VAL A 304 -15.03 -18.51 -6.11
N PRO A 305 -14.05 -18.49 -7.03
CA PRO A 305 -12.72 -17.98 -6.70
C PRO A 305 -12.75 -16.49 -6.32
N ALA A 306 -12.00 -16.11 -5.29
CA ALA A 306 -11.80 -14.72 -4.99
C ALA A 306 -11.01 -14.05 -6.14
N ALA A 307 -11.58 -13.00 -6.71
CA ALA A 307 -10.99 -12.27 -7.83
C ALA A 307 -10.19 -11.04 -7.36
N PRO A 308 -9.11 -10.66 -8.05
CA PRO A 308 -8.40 -9.44 -7.75
C PRO A 308 -9.19 -8.20 -8.17
N LEU A 309 -8.94 -7.09 -7.47
CA LEU A 309 -9.56 -5.80 -7.75
C LEU A 309 -9.22 -5.33 -9.15
N ARG A 310 -10.24 -4.84 -9.89
CA ARG A 310 -10.11 -4.36 -11.26
C ARG A 310 -10.46 -2.89 -11.36
N ASN A 311 -9.87 -2.20 -12.32
CA ASN A 311 -10.23 -0.84 -12.67
C ASN A 311 -11.24 -0.85 -13.82
N TRP A 312 -12.27 -0.02 -13.69
CA TRP A 312 -13.31 0.09 -14.69
C TRP A 312 -13.02 1.30 -15.58
N HIS A 313 -12.98 1.07 -16.87
CA HIS A 313 -12.87 2.10 -17.91
C HIS A 313 -14.21 2.29 -18.59
N LEU A 314 -14.60 3.54 -18.83
CA LEU A 314 -15.79 3.86 -19.58
C LEU A 314 -15.49 3.69 -21.08
N ASN A 315 -15.92 2.58 -21.66
CA ASN A 315 -15.83 2.38 -23.11
C ASN A 315 -17.04 3.01 -23.81
N ASP A 316 -16.81 3.87 -24.80
CA ASP A 316 -17.87 4.55 -25.59
C ASP A 316 -18.82 3.58 -26.32
N LYS A 317 -18.47 2.32 -26.49
CA LYS A 317 -19.29 1.30 -27.16
C LYS A 317 -20.43 0.74 -26.31
N HIS A 318 -20.43 0.92 -25.01
CA HIS A 318 -21.52 0.45 -24.13
C HIS A 318 -22.67 1.45 -23.97
N ARG A 319 -22.67 2.51 -24.74
CA ARG A 319 -23.68 3.59 -24.69
C ARG A 319 -25.03 3.21 -25.28
N ALA A 320 -25.14 2.07 -25.97
CA ALA A 320 -26.29 1.83 -26.85
C ALA A 320 -27.28 0.73 -26.40
N ASP A 321 -26.99 -0.20 -25.50
CA ASP A 321 -27.78 -1.44 -25.50
C ASP A 321 -28.41 -1.91 -24.19
N HIS A 322 -28.26 -1.29 -23.02
CA HIS A 322 -28.90 -1.90 -21.83
C HIS A 322 -29.51 -0.89 -20.86
N GLY A 323 -30.84 -0.91 -20.82
CA GLY A 323 -31.71 -0.22 -19.85
C GLY A 323 -31.89 -0.91 -18.51
N ASP A 324 -31.01 -1.81 -18.13
CA ASP A 324 -31.02 -2.48 -16.80
C ASP A 324 -29.63 -2.50 -16.22
N VAL A 325 -29.36 -1.62 -15.27
CA VAL A 325 -28.07 -1.46 -14.64
C VAL A 325 -28.07 -2.08 -13.27
N THR A 326 -28.11 -3.34 -13.23
CA THR A 326 -27.39 -4.15 -12.25
C THR A 326 -25.97 -4.28 -12.78
N TYR A 327 -24.93 -3.81 -12.06
CA TYR A 327 -23.49 -3.90 -12.35
C TYR A 327 -23.21 -4.27 -13.80
N PRO A 328 -22.43 -3.54 -14.59
CA PRO A 328 -22.23 -3.93 -15.96
C PRO A 328 -21.98 -5.44 -15.93
N LYS A 329 -23.00 -6.19 -16.38
CA LYS A 329 -22.84 -7.64 -16.54
C LYS A 329 -21.52 -7.76 -17.20
N VAL A 330 -20.60 -8.49 -16.62
CA VAL A 330 -19.25 -8.71 -17.09
C VAL A 330 -19.30 -9.16 -18.56
N ALA A 331 -19.75 -8.26 -19.40
CA ALA A 331 -19.69 -8.40 -20.82
C ALA A 331 -18.25 -8.11 -21.16
N HIS A 332 -17.48 -9.18 -21.27
CA HIS A 332 -16.07 -9.22 -21.55
C HIS A 332 -15.17 -8.85 -20.35
N GLU A 333 -14.95 -9.84 -19.46
CA GLU A 333 -13.83 -9.91 -18.50
C GLU A 333 -12.47 -9.57 -19.14
N ASP A 334 -12.42 -9.57 -20.46
CA ASP A 334 -11.21 -9.48 -21.29
C ASP A 334 -10.59 -8.08 -21.39
N LYS A 335 -11.20 -7.04 -20.84
CA LYS A 335 -10.68 -5.66 -21.00
C LYS A 335 -10.49 -4.86 -19.72
N ALA A 336 -10.90 -5.37 -18.57
CA ALA A 336 -10.69 -4.69 -17.31
C ALA A 336 -9.26 -4.90 -16.82
N SER A 337 -8.49 -3.82 -16.66
CA SER A 337 -7.16 -3.88 -16.07
C SER A 337 -7.22 -4.27 -14.59
N LEU A 338 -6.18 -4.92 -14.09
CA LEU A 338 -5.98 -5.12 -12.66
C LEU A 338 -5.70 -3.77 -12.00
N LEU A 339 -6.01 -3.64 -10.72
CA LEU A 339 -5.81 -2.41 -9.98
C LEU A 339 -5.04 -2.63 -8.68
N LEU A 340 -3.92 -1.92 -8.54
CA LEU A 340 -3.25 -1.68 -7.27
C LEU A 340 -3.60 -0.26 -6.81
N PRO A 341 -4.50 -0.09 -5.83
CA PRO A 341 -4.85 1.23 -5.34
C PRO A 341 -3.67 1.97 -4.73
N GLY A 342 -3.50 3.24 -5.06
CA GLY A 342 -2.50 4.10 -4.44
C GLY A 342 -2.66 4.20 -2.92
N THR A 343 -3.87 4.01 -2.40
CA THR A 343 -4.14 3.90 -0.95
C THR A 343 -3.40 2.74 -0.31
N SER A 344 -3.34 1.58 -0.97
CA SER A 344 -2.66 0.39 -0.46
C SER A 344 -1.16 0.63 -0.36
N VAL A 345 -0.54 1.12 -1.42
CA VAL A 345 0.90 1.46 -1.41
C VAL A 345 1.21 2.56 -0.40
N ARG A 346 0.38 3.62 -0.38
CA ARG A 346 0.54 4.73 0.57
C ARG A 346 0.45 4.26 2.02
N GLY A 347 -0.48 3.36 2.33
CA GLY A 347 -0.64 2.79 3.67
C GLY A 347 0.57 1.98 4.12
N VAL A 348 1.08 1.13 3.22
CA VAL A 348 2.28 0.33 3.47
C VAL A 348 3.51 1.22 3.70
N LEU A 349 3.73 2.21 2.83
CA LEU A 349 4.85 3.17 2.98
C LEU A 349 4.73 3.98 4.27
N ARG A 350 3.52 4.47 4.63
CA ARG A 350 3.29 5.20 5.88
C ARG A 350 3.65 4.36 7.10
N SER A 351 3.19 3.11 7.12
CA SER A 351 3.48 2.17 8.21
C SER A 351 4.99 1.90 8.33
N GLN A 352 5.66 1.72 7.19
CA GLN A 352 7.10 1.46 7.17
C GLN A 352 7.92 2.69 7.57
N CYS A 353 7.58 3.88 7.07
CA CYS A 353 8.19 5.13 7.52
C CYS A 353 8.02 5.33 9.03
N ALA A 354 6.85 5.01 9.58
CA ALA A 354 6.62 5.10 11.02
C ALA A 354 7.50 4.12 11.82
N ARG A 355 7.67 2.88 11.34
CA ARG A 355 8.57 1.89 11.96
C ARG A 355 10.02 2.35 11.92
N ILE A 356 10.48 2.83 10.76
CA ILE A 356 11.85 3.34 10.60
C ILE A 356 12.05 4.53 11.53
N ALA A 357 11.17 5.54 11.48
CA ALA A 357 11.31 6.75 12.29
C ALA A 357 11.32 6.45 13.79
N ARG A 358 10.46 5.55 14.28
CA ARG A 358 10.47 5.12 15.70
C ARG A 358 11.78 4.43 16.07
N SER A 359 12.36 3.62 15.18
CA SER A 359 13.61 2.91 15.46
C SER A 359 14.84 3.81 15.45
N ILE A 360 14.82 4.91 14.68
CA ILE A 360 15.98 5.78 14.52
C ILE A 360 15.93 7.09 15.32
N LEU A 361 14.72 7.56 15.70
CA LEU A 361 14.52 8.84 16.39
C LEU A 361 14.16 8.69 17.87
N SER A 362 13.81 7.49 18.34
CA SER A 362 13.56 7.27 19.77
C SER A 362 14.83 6.91 20.49
N ASP A 363 15.06 7.55 21.65
CA ASP A 363 16.08 7.11 22.59
C ASP A 363 15.77 5.70 23.08
N SER A 364 16.79 4.95 23.48
CA SER A 364 16.70 3.51 23.85
C SER A 364 15.67 3.19 24.94
N GLU A 365 15.27 4.18 25.75
CA GLU A 365 14.29 4.01 26.81
C GLU A 365 12.83 4.22 26.38
N SER A 366 12.57 4.73 25.18
CA SER A 366 11.21 5.05 24.71
C SER A 366 10.61 4.02 23.76
N CYS A 367 11.21 2.84 23.59
CA CYS A 367 10.59 1.72 22.87
C CYS A 367 9.25 1.29 23.50
N ASP A 368 8.99 1.63 24.75
CA ASP A 368 7.72 1.39 25.45
C ASP A 368 6.53 2.17 24.83
N LYS A 369 6.78 3.21 24.03
CA LYS A 369 5.74 3.96 23.33
C LYS A 369 5.23 3.30 22.04
N LEU A 370 5.56 2.05 21.79
CA LEU A 370 4.92 1.22 20.76
C LEU A 370 3.53 0.69 21.18
N THR A 371 2.99 1.15 22.31
CA THR A 371 1.59 0.89 22.67
C THR A 371 0.67 1.55 21.67
N MET A 372 0.30 0.80 20.64
CA MET A 372 -0.73 1.27 19.74
C MET A 372 -2.08 1.16 20.44
N THR A 373 -2.82 2.24 20.46
CA THR A 373 -4.22 2.26 20.90
C THR A 373 -5.06 1.48 19.89
N GLU A 374 -6.19 0.95 20.30
CA GLU A 374 -7.15 0.28 19.41
C GLU A 374 -7.81 1.25 18.42
N ASP A 375 -7.80 2.55 18.72
CA ASP A 375 -8.36 3.58 17.86
C ASP A 375 -7.37 3.97 16.74
N VAL A 376 -7.72 3.64 15.51
CA VAL A 376 -6.90 3.93 14.30
C VAL A 376 -6.63 5.44 14.14
N HIS A 377 -7.55 6.31 14.53
CA HIS A 377 -7.36 7.77 14.44
C HIS A 377 -6.29 8.23 15.43
N LYS A 378 -6.27 7.68 16.64
CA LYS A 378 -5.21 7.95 17.62
C LYS A 378 -3.87 7.39 17.15
N GLN A 379 -3.84 6.17 16.57
CA GLN A 379 -2.63 5.61 15.96
C GLN A 379 -2.03 6.54 14.90
N LEU A 380 -2.88 7.20 14.10
CA LEU A 380 -2.45 8.16 13.08
C LEU A 380 -1.93 9.47 13.68
N ALA A 381 -2.52 9.92 14.78
CA ALA A 381 -2.08 11.13 15.49
C ALA A 381 -0.73 10.92 16.20
N GLU A 382 -0.47 9.70 16.65
CA GLU A 382 0.77 9.29 17.33
C GLU A 382 1.93 8.94 16.36
N ASP A 383 1.74 9.13 15.05
CA ASP A 383 2.83 8.93 14.09
C ASP A 383 3.99 9.90 14.38
N PRO A 384 5.25 9.46 14.19
CA PRO A 384 6.41 10.33 14.29
C PRO A 384 6.29 11.56 13.40
N LEU A 385 6.87 12.67 13.83
CA LEU A 385 6.71 13.99 13.22
C LEU A 385 6.98 14.00 11.69
N LEU A 386 8.07 13.40 11.23
CA LEU A 386 8.38 13.30 9.79
C LEU A 386 7.32 12.53 9.00
N VAL A 387 6.69 11.52 9.61
CA VAL A 387 5.63 10.72 8.99
C VAL A 387 4.34 11.55 8.88
N ARG A 388 4.03 12.34 9.90
CA ARG A 388 2.90 13.28 9.87
C ARG A 388 3.08 14.32 8.77
N TYR A 389 4.28 14.85 8.57
CA TYR A 389 4.57 15.78 7.47
C TYR A 389 4.31 15.16 6.10
N LEU A 390 4.80 13.92 5.89
CA LEU A 390 4.66 13.23 4.61
C LEU A 390 3.21 12.80 4.34
N PHE A 391 2.57 12.18 5.31
CA PHE A 391 1.30 11.50 5.10
C PHE A 391 0.08 12.21 5.68
N GLY A 392 0.29 13.29 6.45
CA GLY A 392 -0.77 14.10 7.06
C GLY A 392 -1.36 13.47 8.32
N THR A 393 -2.24 14.24 8.94
CA THR A 393 -3.03 13.88 10.14
C THR A 393 -4.52 14.09 9.84
N THR A 394 -5.34 14.07 10.86
CA THR A 394 -6.75 14.51 10.77
C THR A 394 -6.88 16.02 10.61
N GLU A 395 -5.85 16.78 10.98
CA GLU A 395 -5.85 18.25 10.99
C GLU A 395 -5.30 18.86 9.70
N TYR A 396 -4.33 18.20 9.06
CA TYR A 396 -3.72 18.69 7.83
C TYR A 396 -3.41 17.57 6.83
N ARG A 397 -3.45 17.95 5.56
CA ARG A 397 -3.19 17.06 4.42
C ARG A 397 -1.70 16.71 4.34
N GLY A 398 -1.39 15.44 4.06
CA GLY A 398 -0.03 15.02 3.77
C GLY A 398 0.51 15.58 2.44
N ALA A 399 1.83 15.62 2.35
CA ALA A 399 2.56 16.05 1.16
C ALA A 399 2.72 14.92 0.12
N VAL A 400 2.64 13.65 0.54
CA VAL A 400 2.81 12.49 -0.33
C VAL A 400 1.49 12.10 -0.99
N ARG A 401 1.54 11.91 -2.30
CA ARG A 401 0.47 11.33 -3.14
C ARG A 401 0.99 10.09 -3.82
N VAL A 402 0.23 9.01 -3.78
CA VAL A 402 0.56 7.77 -4.47
C VAL A 402 -0.54 7.48 -5.48
N HIS A 403 -0.16 7.25 -6.73
CA HIS A 403 -1.11 7.02 -7.80
C HIS A 403 -1.60 5.57 -7.81
N ASP A 404 -2.82 5.35 -8.29
CA ASP A 404 -3.29 4.02 -8.64
C ASP A 404 -2.41 3.45 -9.75
N CYS A 405 -2.04 2.17 -9.66
CA CYS A 405 -1.30 1.46 -10.69
C CYS A 405 -2.21 0.47 -11.38
N GLU A 406 -2.20 0.44 -12.70
CA GLU A 406 -2.95 -0.53 -13.48
C GLU A 406 -2.04 -1.67 -13.93
N GLY A 407 -2.58 -2.88 -13.89
CA GLY A 407 -1.93 -4.08 -14.41
C GLY A 407 -2.64 -4.54 -15.67
N GLN A 408 -1.91 -4.60 -16.77
CA GLN A 408 -2.40 -5.10 -18.04
C GLN A 408 -2.28 -6.62 -18.07
N ILE A 409 -3.38 -7.29 -18.40
CA ILE A 409 -3.40 -8.72 -18.65
C ILE A 409 -3.14 -8.93 -20.14
N PRO A 410 -2.13 -9.73 -20.54
CA PRO A 410 -1.85 -10.00 -21.95
C PRO A 410 -3.06 -10.66 -22.65
N THR A 411 -3.40 -10.25 -23.86
CA THR A 411 -4.65 -10.61 -24.56
C THR A 411 -4.55 -11.78 -25.54
N GLU A 412 -3.65 -12.74 -25.32
CA GLU A 412 -3.57 -13.94 -26.18
C GLU A 412 -4.41 -15.09 -25.59
N ALA A 413 -5.54 -15.37 -26.22
CA ALA A 413 -6.72 -16.13 -25.73
C ALA A 413 -6.53 -17.50 -25.02
N GLU A 414 -5.39 -18.17 -25.11
CA GLU A 414 -5.10 -19.39 -24.34
C GLU A 414 -3.99 -19.22 -23.28
N LYS A 415 -3.25 -18.11 -23.37
CA LYS A 415 -2.07 -17.87 -22.52
C LYS A 415 -2.39 -17.02 -21.28
N ASP A 416 -3.62 -16.53 -21.18
CA ASP A 416 -4.02 -15.47 -20.25
C ASP A 416 -4.89 -15.95 -19.09
N LYS A 417 -4.99 -17.27 -18.93
CA LYS A 417 -5.77 -17.83 -17.83
C LYS A 417 -5.09 -17.49 -16.51
N PRO A 418 -5.85 -16.95 -15.53
CA PRO A 418 -5.29 -16.68 -14.22
C PRO A 418 -4.74 -17.96 -13.59
N LEU A 419 -3.74 -17.82 -12.75
CA LEU A 419 -3.33 -18.89 -11.85
C LEU A 419 -4.40 -19.01 -10.77
N LYS A 420 -5.19 -20.09 -10.81
CA LYS A 420 -6.13 -20.40 -9.75
C LYS A 420 -5.41 -21.17 -8.67
N LEU A 421 -5.11 -20.51 -7.55
CA LEU A 421 -4.58 -21.18 -6.38
C LEU A 421 -5.74 -21.69 -5.53
N THR A 422 -5.93 -22.99 -5.53
CA THR A 422 -6.87 -23.66 -4.64
C THR A 422 -6.17 -24.03 -3.36
N ARG A 423 -6.63 -23.51 -2.25
CA ARG A 423 -6.06 -23.69 -0.91
C ARG A 423 -7.04 -24.47 -0.05
N ASN A 424 -6.50 -25.27 0.83
CA ASN A 424 -7.27 -26.03 1.79
C ASN A 424 -6.63 -25.92 3.16
N ALA A 425 -7.46 -25.76 4.17
CA ALA A 425 -6.97 -25.92 5.52
C ALA A 425 -6.93 -27.42 5.87
N ILE A 426 -5.87 -27.83 6.54
CA ILE A 426 -5.71 -29.21 6.98
C ILE A 426 -6.22 -29.35 8.39
N ASP A 427 -7.20 -30.22 8.57
CA ASP A 427 -7.68 -30.63 9.88
C ASP A 427 -6.57 -31.34 10.65
N ARG A 428 -6.25 -30.84 11.83
CA ARG A 428 -5.08 -31.28 12.60
C ARG A 428 -5.25 -32.60 13.30
N VAL A 429 -6.50 -33.03 13.48
CA VAL A 429 -6.81 -34.34 14.07
C VAL A 429 -6.67 -35.43 13.04
N THR A 430 -7.35 -35.25 11.91
CA THR A 430 -7.40 -36.25 10.85
C THR A 430 -6.21 -36.20 9.90
N GLY A 431 -5.49 -35.06 9.86
CA GLY A 431 -4.44 -34.81 8.88
C GLY A 431 -4.94 -34.72 7.43
N SER A 432 -6.26 -34.70 7.23
CA SER A 432 -6.89 -34.56 5.92
C SER A 432 -7.41 -33.14 5.69
N ALA A 433 -7.92 -32.88 4.49
CA ALA A 433 -8.53 -31.59 4.16
C ALA A 433 -9.75 -31.34 5.07
N ALA A 434 -9.83 -30.17 5.69
CA ALA A 434 -10.96 -29.77 6.51
C ALA A 434 -12.19 -29.53 5.63
N HIS A 435 -13.34 -30.01 6.08
CA HIS A 435 -14.59 -29.83 5.35
C HIS A 435 -15.00 -28.36 5.33
N GLY A 436 -15.40 -27.83 4.18
CA GLY A 436 -15.82 -26.44 4.02
C GLY A 436 -14.69 -25.40 4.02
N ALA A 437 -13.43 -25.82 4.14
CA ALA A 437 -12.26 -24.93 4.21
C ALA A 437 -11.51 -24.80 2.87
N LEU A 438 -12.12 -25.24 1.78
CA LEU A 438 -11.58 -25.08 0.43
C LEU A 438 -11.90 -23.68 -0.09
N TYR A 439 -10.88 -22.92 -0.48
CA TYR A 439 -11.07 -21.64 -1.16
C TYR A 439 -10.06 -21.46 -2.29
N SER A 440 -10.41 -20.64 -3.25
CA SER A 440 -9.58 -20.40 -4.42
C SER A 440 -9.35 -18.91 -4.61
N GLU A 441 -8.17 -18.55 -5.08
CA GLU A 441 -7.78 -17.19 -5.43
C GLU A 441 -7.30 -17.17 -6.89
N LEU A 442 -7.66 -16.11 -7.61
CA LEU A 442 -7.18 -15.86 -8.98
C LEU A 442 -6.01 -14.89 -8.93
N LEU A 443 -4.90 -15.26 -9.52
CA LEU A 443 -3.68 -14.47 -9.58
C LEU A 443 -3.23 -14.31 -11.02
N TYR A 444 -2.57 -13.20 -11.32
CA TYR A 444 -1.99 -12.87 -12.62
C TYR A 444 -0.49 -12.56 -12.49
N PRO A 445 0.38 -13.57 -12.30
CA PRO A 445 1.82 -13.36 -12.11
C PRO A 445 2.52 -12.72 -13.31
N HIS A 446 1.91 -12.83 -14.48
CA HIS A 446 2.41 -12.31 -15.77
C HIS A 446 1.84 -10.94 -16.15
N ALA A 447 1.05 -10.31 -15.29
CA ALA A 447 0.53 -8.98 -15.54
C ALA A 447 1.67 -7.96 -15.64
N THR A 448 1.57 -7.08 -16.63
CA THR A 448 2.48 -5.94 -16.77
C THR A 448 1.89 -4.74 -16.05
N TRP A 449 2.60 -4.23 -15.07
CA TRP A 449 2.13 -3.17 -14.21
C TRP A 449 2.68 -1.81 -14.61
N ASP A 450 1.85 -0.78 -14.49
CA ASP A 450 2.32 0.59 -14.55
C ASP A 450 3.32 0.85 -13.41
N PRO A 451 4.26 1.79 -13.56
CA PRO A 451 5.14 2.18 -12.48
C PRO A 451 4.36 2.66 -11.24
N ILE A 452 4.86 2.32 -10.05
CA ILE A 452 4.39 2.98 -8.83
C ILE A 452 4.92 4.40 -8.84
N VAL A 453 4.02 5.38 -8.86
CA VAL A 453 4.37 6.81 -8.87
C VAL A 453 4.02 7.44 -7.53
N ILE A 454 5.04 7.98 -6.87
CA ILE A 454 4.92 8.67 -5.59
C ILE A 454 5.31 10.13 -5.81
N GLU A 455 4.36 11.05 -5.69
CA GLU A 455 4.62 12.49 -5.77
C GLU A 455 4.78 13.09 -4.36
N ILE A 456 5.74 13.99 -4.20
CA ILE A 456 6.00 14.74 -2.97
C ILE A 456 5.83 16.23 -3.27
N ASP A 457 4.83 16.83 -2.68
CA ASP A 457 4.52 18.26 -2.78
C ASP A 457 5.37 19.02 -1.74
N HIS A 458 6.44 19.69 -2.20
CA HIS A 458 7.37 20.40 -1.32
C HIS A 458 6.71 21.58 -0.61
N ALA A 459 5.83 22.31 -1.29
CA ALA A 459 5.14 23.45 -0.69
C ALA A 459 4.20 22.97 0.43
N GLN A 460 3.50 21.85 0.21
CA GLN A 460 2.66 21.24 1.25
C GLN A 460 3.52 20.71 2.40
N LEU A 461 4.68 20.12 2.11
CA LEU A 461 5.60 19.61 3.12
C LEU A 461 6.11 20.75 4.01
N CYS A 462 6.51 21.89 3.40
CA CYS A 462 6.89 23.08 4.15
C CYS A 462 5.75 23.60 5.02
N ARG A 463 4.50 23.65 4.50
CA ARG A 463 3.33 24.08 5.29
C ARG A 463 3.08 23.15 6.49
N ASN A 464 3.22 21.85 6.29
CA ASN A 464 3.06 20.88 7.37
C ASN A 464 4.12 21.07 8.48
N ILE A 465 5.36 21.35 8.09
CA ILE A 465 6.45 21.65 9.03
C ILE A 465 6.15 22.93 9.83
N TYR A 466 5.54 23.94 9.21
CA TYR A 466 5.11 25.15 9.91
C TYR A 466 3.93 24.94 10.86
N GLN A 467 2.97 24.11 10.46
CA GLN A 467 1.78 23.84 11.28
C GLN A 467 2.09 22.99 12.51
N ASP A 468 3.10 22.14 12.42
CA ASP A 468 3.50 21.20 13.47
C ASP A 468 5.03 21.24 13.65
N PRO A 469 5.56 22.34 14.20
CA PRO A 469 7.02 22.54 14.27
C PRO A 469 7.71 21.59 15.24
N GLY A 470 6.99 20.87 16.13
CA GLY A 470 7.60 20.12 17.23
C GLY A 470 8.40 21.06 18.13
N ASP A 471 9.60 20.63 18.56
CA ASP A 471 10.46 21.40 19.46
C ASP A 471 11.31 22.47 18.75
N CYS A 472 11.11 22.71 17.45
CA CYS A 472 11.88 23.66 16.67
C CYS A 472 11.32 25.08 16.76
N VAL A 473 12.16 26.03 17.09
CA VAL A 473 11.81 27.45 17.03
C VAL A 473 11.84 27.91 15.57
N LEU A 474 10.67 28.10 14.98
CA LEU A 474 10.52 28.66 13.65
C LEU A 474 10.32 30.19 13.70
N PRO A 475 10.75 30.95 12.69
CA PRO A 475 10.51 32.39 12.65
C PRO A 475 9.02 32.69 12.58
N SER A 476 8.60 33.71 13.32
CA SER A 476 7.21 34.17 13.37
C SER A 476 6.78 34.76 12.05
N ALA A 477 5.80 34.13 11.42
CA ALA A 477 5.08 34.45 10.21
C ALA A 477 5.73 34.09 8.86
N PRO A 478 5.04 33.32 8.06
CA PRO A 478 5.44 32.92 6.74
C PRO A 478 5.16 34.04 5.73
N ALA A 479 6.15 34.44 4.96
CA ALA A 479 5.98 35.21 3.76
C ALA A 479 6.44 34.36 2.57
N SER A 480 5.47 33.79 1.84
CA SER A 480 5.63 33.16 0.51
C SER A 480 6.96 32.38 0.27
N ASP A 481 7.53 32.38 -0.88
CA ASP A 481 8.73 31.60 -1.31
C ASP A 481 10.01 31.69 -0.43
N GLN A 482 10.07 32.53 0.56
CA GLN A 482 11.20 32.58 1.50
C GLN A 482 11.17 31.46 2.54
N GLU A 483 10.03 30.80 2.72
CA GLU A 483 9.79 29.80 3.76
C GLU A 483 10.66 28.56 3.58
N CYS A 484 10.75 28.05 2.36
CA CYS A 484 11.57 26.86 2.06
C CYS A 484 13.08 27.13 2.10
N LYS A 485 13.48 28.39 2.25
CA LYS A 485 14.91 28.80 2.32
C LYS A 485 15.48 28.76 3.74
N HIS A 486 14.62 28.69 4.76
CA HIS A 486 15.09 28.58 6.13
C HIS A 486 15.78 27.23 6.36
N SER A 487 16.97 27.25 6.93
CA SER A 487 17.84 26.08 7.11
C SER A 487 17.13 24.92 7.83
N ALA A 488 16.41 25.20 8.90
CA ALA A 488 15.69 24.18 9.69
C ALA A 488 14.55 23.52 8.89
N ILE A 489 13.82 24.28 8.09
CA ILE A 489 12.72 23.74 7.25
C ILE A 489 13.31 22.89 6.13
N LYS A 490 14.35 23.38 5.47
CA LYS A 490 15.06 22.64 4.43
C LYS A 490 15.63 21.32 4.94
N ASN A 491 16.21 21.32 6.14
CA ASN A 491 16.73 20.11 6.77
C ASN A 491 15.63 19.10 7.10
N ARG A 492 14.50 19.53 7.66
CA ARG A 492 13.38 18.64 7.94
C ARG A 492 12.70 18.10 6.66
N LEU A 493 12.63 18.92 5.61
CA LEU A 493 12.16 18.49 4.30
C LEU A 493 13.08 17.38 3.75
N ARG A 494 14.41 17.58 3.78
CA ARG A 494 15.38 16.55 3.37
C ARG A 494 15.29 15.30 4.21
N ALA A 495 15.14 15.42 5.54
CA ALA A 495 14.97 14.30 6.45
C ALA A 495 13.71 13.49 6.12
N ALA A 496 12.59 14.16 5.84
CA ALA A 496 11.35 13.50 5.46
C ALA A 496 11.47 12.73 4.14
N ILE A 497 12.09 13.34 3.11
CA ILE A 497 12.33 12.68 1.83
C ILE A 497 13.28 11.48 1.99
N LEU A 498 14.34 11.62 2.78
CA LEU A 498 15.30 10.55 3.03
C LEU A 498 14.64 9.38 3.80
N LEU A 499 13.77 9.67 4.77
CA LEU A 499 12.96 8.66 5.47
C LEU A 499 12.06 7.89 4.50
N LEU A 500 11.38 8.59 3.58
CA LEU A 500 10.56 7.94 2.55
C LEU A 500 11.43 7.10 1.61
N THR A 501 12.62 7.59 1.24
CA THR A 501 13.57 6.82 0.42
C THR A 501 13.99 5.53 1.12
N MET A 502 14.24 5.55 2.43
CA MET A 502 14.54 4.33 3.21
C MET A 502 13.38 3.33 3.17
N ALA A 503 12.13 3.78 3.20
CA ALA A 503 10.98 2.88 3.05
C ALA A 503 10.86 2.32 1.61
N VAL A 504 11.25 3.10 0.60
CA VAL A 504 11.33 2.63 -0.80
C VAL A 504 12.45 1.59 -0.96
N THR A 505 13.59 1.74 -0.28
CA THR A 505 14.64 0.70 -0.34
C THR A 505 14.18 -0.63 0.25
N ASP A 506 13.32 -0.63 1.28
CA ASP A 506 12.72 -1.87 1.80
C ASP A 506 11.81 -2.56 0.77
N LEU A 507 11.09 -1.76 -0.01
CA LEU A 507 10.29 -2.28 -1.12
C LEU A 507 11.20 -2.92 -2.19
N CYS A 508 12.34 -2.28 -2.51
CA CYS A 508 13.31 -2.75 -3.49
C CYS A 508 14.03 -4.04 -3.05
N GLU A 509 14.31 -4.17 -1.77
CA GLU A 509 14.89 -5.38 -1.18
C GLU A 509 13.88 -6.54 -1.10
N GLY A 510 12.60 -6.30 -1.41
CA GLY A 510 11.54 -7.29 -1.33
C GLY A 510 11.15 -7.67 0.10
N VAL A 511 11.39 -6.77 1.06
CA VAL A 511 11.03 -6.93 2.48
C VAL A 511 9.62 -6.43 2.75
N LEU A 512 9.10 -5.54 1.89
CA LEU A 512 7.83 -4.86 2.06
C LEU A 512 6.80 -5.36 1.02
N PRO A 513 5.98 -6.36 1.35
CA PRO A 513 4.99 -6.88 0.41
C PRO A 513 3.77 -5.96 0.29
N LEU A 514 3.12 -5.98 -0.87
CA LEU A 514 1.91 -5.21 -1.21
C LEU A 514 0.68 -6.11 -1.28
N GLY A 515 -0.47 -5.59 -0.89
CA GLY A 515 -1.76 -6.28 -0.99
C GLY A 515 -2.02 -7.31 0.10
N GLY A 516 -2.88 -8.29 -0.19
CA GLY A 516 -3.30 -9.37 0.69
C GLY A 516 -2.49 -10.65 0.53
N GLY A 517 -2.74 -11.63 1.41
CA GLY A 517 -2.09 -12.95 1.33
C GLY A 517 -0.58 -12.95 1.59
N THR A 518 -0.03 -11.85 2.09
CA THR A 518 1.42 -11.65 2.23
C THR A 518 2.09 -12.61 3.22
N GLY A 519 1.36 -13.15 4.19
CA GLY A 519 1.86 -14.18 5.10
C GLY A 519 2.15 -15.51 4.39
N GLY A 520 1.54 -15.73 3.25
CA GLY A 520 1.64 -16.94 2.44
C GLY A 520 2.36 -16.78 1.11
N GLY A 521 3.16 -15.74 0.94
CA GLY A 521 4.03 -15.58 -0.23
C GLY A 521 3.53 -14.61 -1.30
N LEU A 522 2.31 -14.08 -1.18
CA LEU A 522 1.80 -13.12 -2.16
C LEU A 522 2.29 -11.70 -1.90
N GLY A 523 2.28 -10.87 -2.95
CA GLY A 523 2.54 -9.44 -2.86
C GLY A 523 4.00 -9.05 -2.74
N PHE A 524 4.94 -9.97 -2.79
CA PHE A 524 6.34 -9.64 -2.97
C PHE A 524 6.58 -9.15 -4.39
N ILE A 525 7.30 -8.05 -4.52
CA ILE A 525 7.57 -7.44 -5.81
C ILE A 525 9.08 -7.45 -6.10
N ASP A 526 9.39 -7.56 -7.38
CA ASP A 526 10.73 -7.40 -7.91
C ASP A 526 10.82 -6.02 -8.57
N VAL A 527 11.62 -5.14 -7.98
CA VAL A 527 11.90 -3.81 -8.52
C VAL A 527 13.12 -3.88 -9.42
N TYR A 528 13.03 -3.32 -10.61
CA TYR A 528 14.12 -3.33 -11.59
C TYR A 528 14.62 -1.93 -11.98
N ARG A 529 13.93 -0.86 -11.58
CA ARG A 529 14.41 0.51 -11.72
C ARG A 529 13.70 1.44 -10.74
N VAL A 530 14.43 2.38 -10.20
CA VAL A 530 13.89 3.51 -9.43
C VAL A 530 14.41 4.81 -10.04
N SER A 531 13.52 5.77 -10.26
CA SER A 531 13.86 7.08 -10.80
C SER A 531 13.35 8.18 -9.88
N PHE A 532 14.18 9.16 -9.61
CA PHE A 532 13.83 10.36 -8.83
C PHE A 532 13.88 11.57 -9.75
N VAL A 533 12.80 12.33 -9.78
CA VAL A 533 12.68 13.56 -10.57
C VAL A 533 12.34 14.72 -9.64
N GLY A 534 13.01 15.85 -9.80
CA GLY A 534 12.71 17.07 -9.06
C GLY A 534 13.11 17.04 -7.57
N LEU A 535 14.09 16.21 -7.19
CA LEU A 535 14.63 16.26 -5.81
C LEU A 535 15.15 17.66 -5.47
N PRO A 536 14.97 18.13 -4.22
CA PRO A 536 15.56 19.37 -3.76
C PRO A 536 17.07 19.36 -4.01
N ASP A 537 17.58 20.47 -4.56
CA ASP A 537 19.00 20.65 -4.88
C ASP A 537 19.56 19.78 -6.03
N ALA A 538 18.81 18.84 -6.59
CA ALA A 538 19.24 18.06 -7.74
C ALA A 538 19.05 18.85 -9.06
N THR A 539 20.05 18.81 -9.93
CA THR A 539 20.01 19.50 -11.24
C THR A 539 19.45 18.65 -12.36
N SER A 540 19.41 17.34 -12.17
CA SER A 540 18.95 16.34 -13.17
C SER A 540 18.20 15.19 -12.47
N PRO A 541 17.35 14.45 -13.21
CA PRO A 541 16.78 13.21 -12.71
C PRO A 541 17.87 12.21 -12.32
N VAL A 542 17.58 11.41 -11.30
CA VAL A 542 18.45 10.33 -10.81
C VAL A 542 17.78 9.01 -11.15
N GLU A 543 18.39 8.22 -12.00
CA GLU A 543 17.89 6.90 -12.40
C GLU A 543 18.84 5.81 -11.91
N ILE A 544 18.30 4.82 -11.22
CA ILE A 544 19.05 3.70 -10.67
C ILE A 544 18.43 2.39 -11.19
N PRO A 545 19.11 1.69 -12.11
CA PRO A 545 18.68 0.38 -12.54
C PRO A 545 19.12 -0.70 -11.54
N PHE A 546 18.37 -1.78 -11.46
CA PHE A 546 18.79 -2.99 -10.78
C PHE A 546 19.71 -3.80 -11.72
N GLU A 547 20.92 -4.04 -11.28
CA GLU A 547 21.87 -4.88 -11.99
C GLU A 547 21.68 -6.34 -11.58
N LYS A 548 21.29 -7.18 -12.55
CA LYS A 548 21.14 -8.61 -12.29
C LYS A 548 22.50 -9.24 -12.02
N PRO A 549 22.63 -10.10 -11.00
CA PRO A 549 23.88 -10.83 -10.77
C PRO A 549 24.18 -11.82 -11.91
N ASP A 550 25.46 -12.11 -12.10
CA ASP A 550 25.94 -13.05 -13.13
C ASP A 550 25.36 -14.48 -12.95
N HIS A 551 25.02 -14.83 -11.71
CA HIS A 551 24.43 -16.11 -11.32
C HIS A 551 23.07 -15.87 -10.64
N PRO A 552 22.00 -15.61 -11.41
CA PRO A 552 20.66 -15.35 -10.85
C PRO A 552 20.03 -16.58 -10.18
N GLU A 553 20.57 -17.76 -10.38
CA GLU A 553 20.22 -19.01 -9.68
C GLU A 553 20.74 -19.08 -8.24
N ASP A 554 21.77 -18.28 -7.91
CA ASP A 554 22.32 -18.18 -6.56
C ASP A 554 21.55 -17.12 -5.76
N SER A 555 20.69 -17.58 -4.86
CA SER A 555 19.85 -16.69 -4.05
C SER A 555 20.64 -15.74 -3.14
N HIS A 556 21.86 -16.13 -2.73
CA HIS A 556 22.75 -15.28 -1.96
C HIS A 556 23.23 -14.09 -2.79
N LYS A 557 23.68 -14.34 -4.02
CA LYS A 557 24.11 -13.28 -4.95
C LYS A 557 22.95 -12.35 -5.34
N VAL A 558 21.75 -12.90 -5.51
CA VAL A 558 20.55 -12.09 -5.73
C VAL A 558 20.27 -11.19 -4.54
N HIS A 559 20.44 -11.70 -3.32
CA HIS A 559 20.27 -10.90 -2.11
C HIS A 559 21.31 -9.78 -2.00
N GLU A 560 22.58 -10.08 -2.25
CA GLU A 560 23.66 -9.09 -2.28
C GLU A 560 23.37 -8.00 -3.32
N ALA A 561 23.01 -8.38 -4.55
CA ALA A 561 22.65 -7.44 -5.61
C ALA A 561 21.48 -6.53 -5.21
N ARG A 562 20.46 -7.04 -4.51
CA ARG A 562 19.35 -6.24 -4.00
C ARG A 562 19.79 -5.26 -2.90
N THR A 563 20.66 -5.70 -2.02
CA THR A 563 21.25 -4.84 -0.97
C THR A 563 22.12 -3.74 -1.58
N ASP A 564 22.90 -4.06 -2.61
CA ASP A 564 23.68 -3.06 -3.35
C ASP A 564 22.80 -2.07 -4.10
N PHE A 565 21.73 -2.55 -4.70
CA PHE A 565 20.72 -1.68 -5.34
C PHE A 565 20.11 -0.69 -4.34
N ALA A 566 19.69 -1.16 -3.18
CA ALA A 566 19.17 -0.30 -2.11
C ALA A 566 20.22 0.70 -1.61
N ARG A 567 21.48 0.27 -1.50
CA ARG A 567 22.61 1.15 -1.16
C ARG A 567 22.79 2.24 -2.20
N ASN A 568 22.76 1.89 -3.49
CA ASN A 568 22.90 2.84 -4.60
C ASN A 568 21.78 3.88 -4.62
N ILE A 569 20.55 3.49 -4.29
CA ILE A 569 19.42 4.41 -4.14
C ILE A 569 19.71 5.44 -3.04
N LEU A 570 20.08 4.98 -1.84
CA LEU A 570 20.37 5.87 -0.71
C LEU A 570 21.53 6.81 -1.01
N THR A 571 22.63 6.28 -1.53
CA THR A 571 23.83 7.06 -1.88
C THR A 571 23.51 8.14 -2.91
N SER A 572 22.73 7.81 -3.93
CA SER A 572 22.34 8.76 -4.96
C SER A 572 21.48 9.90 -4.42
N VAL A 573 20.53 9.61 -3.54
CA VAL A 573 19.68 10.63 -2.91
C VAL A 573 20.48 11.51 -1.93
N ILE A 574 21.36 10.91 -1.12
CA ILE A 574 22.26 11.65 -0.22
C ILE A 574 23.15 12.62 -1.02
N SER A 575 23.72 12.14 -2.12
CA SER A 575 24.55 12.96 -3.02
C SER A 575 23.75 14.08 -3.68
N ALA A 576 22.49 13.82 -4.06
CA ALA A 576 21.59 14.83 -4.62
C ALA A 576 21.29 15.97 -3.63
N PHE A 577 21.36 15.72 -2.33
CA PHE A 577 21.24 16.74 -1.30
C PHE A 577 22.55 17.52 -1.03
N GLY A 578 23.63 17.20 -1.77
CA GLY A 578 24.94 17.84 -1.62
C GLY A 578 25.74 17.35 -0.41
N GLU A 579 25.30 16.27 0.22
CA GLU A 579 26.02 15.66 1.35
C GLU A 579 27.08 14.68 0.84
N LYS A 580 28.22 14.63 1.53
CA LYS A 580 29.30 13.69 1.21
C LYS A 580 29.03 12.32 1.86
N TYR A 581 29.16 11.28 1.09
CA TYR A 581 29.11 9.91 1.58
C TYR A 581 30.53 9.42 1.92
N PRO A 582 30.83 9.08 3.18
CA PRO A 582 32.11 8.48 3.53
C PRO A 582 32.13 7.00 3.08
N GLU A 583 33.06 6.61 2.23
CA GLU A 583 33.19 5.23 1.73
C GLU A 583 33.35 4.15 2.84
N ALA A 584 33.77 4.57 4.01
CA ALA A 584 34.00 3.68 5.17
C ALA A 584 32.73 3.37 5.97
N THR A 585 31.62 4.06 5.74
CA THR A 585 30.35 3.87 6.47
C THR A 585 29.27 3.32 5.56
N SER A 586 28.35 2.52 6.11
CA SER A 586 27.21 2.05 5.31
C SER A 586 26.30 3.23 4.90
N ALA A 587 25.72 3.20 3.69
CA ALA A 587 24.81 4.23 3.21
C ALA A 587 23.60 4.41 4.14
N GLU A 588 23.12 3.32 4.71
CA GLU A 588 22.04 3.32 5.68
C GLU A 588 22.42 4.05 6.97
N HIS A 589 23.59 3.76 7.52
CA HIS A 589 24.08 4.44 8.72
C HIS A 589 24.26 5.94 8.48
N THR A 590 24.76 6.33 7.31
CA THR A 590 24.87 7.73 6.90
C THR A 590 23.49 8.39 6.80
N ALA A 591 22.50 7.70 6.20
CA ALA A 591 21.13 8.21 6.09
C ALA A 591 20.50 8.43 7.48
N ILE A 592 20.66 7.48 8.40
CA ILE A 592 20.18 7.57 9.78
C ILE A 592 20.80 8.79 10.49
N ASN A 593 22.10 8.95 10.39
CA ASN A 593 22.80 10.08 11.02
C ASN A 593 22.38 11.43 10.43
N LEU A 594 22.17 11.50 9.13
CA LEU A 594 21.66 12.71 8.48
C LEU A 594 20.25 13.05 8.93
N ILE A 595 19.35 12.06 9.00
CA ILE A 595 17.99 12.29 9.50
C ILE A 595 18.02 12.82 10.93
N ARG A 596 18.81 12.21 11.82
CA ARG A 596 18.98 12.68 13.21
C ARG A 596 19.52 14.10 13.27
N LYS A 597 20.62 14.39 12.56
CA LYS A 597 21.22 15.72 12.45
C LYS A 597 20.22 16.77 11.96
N TRP A 598 19.39 16.45 10.98
CA TRP A 598 18.44 17.40 10.39
C TRP A 598 17.14 17.58 11.20
N VAL A 599 16.85 16.67 12.12
CA VAL A 599 15.69 16.76 13.03
C VAL A 599 16.05 17.41 14.35
N ALA A 600 17.30 17.25 14.83
CA ALA A 600 17.77 17.83 16.09
C ALA A 600 17.66 19.36 16.08
N SER A 601 17.27 19.94 17.19
CA SER A 601 17.40 21.37 17.44
C SER A 601 18.89 21.73 17.61
N GLU A 602 19.32 22.92 17.18
CA GLU A 602 20.72 23.38 17.17
C GLU A 602 21.47 23.28 18.52
N SER A 603 20.79 22.92 19.61
CA SER A 603 21.34 22.88 20.96
C SER A 603 21.81 21.50 21.47
N ASP A 604 21.48 20.44 20.74
CA ASP A 604 21.82 19.09 21.21
C ASP A 604 23.07 18.57 20.51
N ASP A 605 24.20 18.56 21.22
CA ASP A 605 25.34 17.69 20.92
C ASP A 605 24.88 16.23 21.02
N ILE A 606 24.23 15.74 19.95
CA ILE A 606 23.84 14.33 19.89
C ILE A 606 25.12 13.50 19.84
N GLN A 607 25.51 12.95 20.98
CA GLN A 607 26.48 11.84 20.99
C GLN A 607 25.85 10.73 20.17
N VAL A 608 26.40 10.51 18.99
CA VAL A 608 26.01 9.41 18.09
C VAL A 608 26.24 8.09 18.81
N SER A 609 25.20 7.57 19.46
CA SER A 609 25.28 6.24 20.03
C SER A 609 25.48 5.26 18.88
N SER A 610 26.50 4.43 18.99
CA SER A 610 26.88 3.40 18.00
C SER A 610 25.81 2.30 17.79
N ALA A 611 24.68 2.36 18.50
CA ALA A 611 23.76 1.23 18.69
C ALA A 611 22.45 1.31 17.91
N SER A 612 22.19 2.31 17.07
CA SER A 612 20.89 2.39 16.41
C SER A 612 20.96 1.91 14.97
N GLN A 613 20.78 0.62 14.83
CA GLN A 613 20.45 0.00 13.55
C GLN A 613 18.95 0.03 13.34
N ARG A 614 18.50 0.17 12.10
CA ARG A 614 17.11 0.04 11.69
C ARG A 614 16.63 -1.39 11.94
N ILE A 615 15.48 -1.54 12.59
CA ILE A 615 14.87 -2.85 12.82
C ILE A 615 14.34 -3.39 11.49
N ARG A 616 14.97 -4.44 10.99
CA ARG A 616 14.55 -5.20 9.80
C ARG A 616 13.97 -6.55 10.21
N PRO A 617 13.06 -7.15 9.41
CA PRO A 617 12.69 -8.54 9.62
C PRO A 617 13.91 -9.45 9.52
N THR A 618 14.01 -10.42 10.43
CA THR A 618 15.00 -11.47 10.32
C THR A 618 14.63 -12.43 9.20
N GLN A 619 15.55 -12.74 8.29
CA GLN A 619 15.36 -13.71 7.22
C GLN A 619 16.15 -14.99 7.52
N VAL A 620 15.44 -16.11 7.50
CA VAL A 620 16.06 -17.43 7.44
C VAL A 620 15.97 -17.94 6.01
N ARG A 621 17.08 -18.31 5.42
CA ARG A 621 17.17 -18.91 4.07
C ARG A 621 17.66 -20.32 4.18
N ILE A 622 16.96 -21.23 3.54
CA ILE A 622 17.25 -22.65 3.56
C ILE A 622 17.38 -23.12 2.12
N SER A 623 18.61 -23.45 1.71
CA SER A 623 18.85 -24.12 0.44
C SER A 623 18.61 -25.61 0.61
N TRP A 624 17.95 -26.24 -0.35
CA TRP A 624 17.44 -27.60 -0.19
C TRP A 624 17.15 -28.29 -1.51
N ASN A 625 17.01 -29.61 -1.45
CA ASN A 625 16.58 -30.48 -2.53
C ASN A 625 15.48 -31.43 -2.04
N SER A 626 14.78 -32.08 -2.97
CA SER A 626 13.84 -33.14 -2.65
C SER A 626 14.12 -34.37 -3.48
N PRO A 627 14.76 -35.42 -2.92
CA PRO A 627 15.08 -36.66 -3.65
C PRO A 627 13.82 -37.44 -4.07
N THR A 628 12.72 -37.23 -3.42
CA THR A 628 11.44 -37.91 -3.73
C THR A 628 10.47 -37.03 -4.53
N GLY A 629 10.87 -35.79 -4.83
CA GLY A 629 10.01 -34.78 -5.44
C GLY A 629 8.93 -34.28 -4.50
N VAL A 630 8.56 -33.01 -4.67
CA VAL A 630 7.45 -32.39 -3.96
C VAL A 630 6.24 -32.35 -4.86
N PHE A 631 5.10 -32.77 -4.33
CA PHE A 631 3.84 -32.77 -5.06
C PHE A 631 2.85 -31.79 -4.41
N VAL A 632 2.52 -30.73 -5.12
CA VAL A 632 1.39 -29.83 -4.82
C VAL A 632 0.45 -29.97 -6.01
N HIS A 633 -0.72 -30.51 -5.82
CA HIS A 633 -1.65 -30.86 -6.90
C HIS A 633 -2.24 -29.60 -7.57
N ASP A 634 -2.26 -29.59 -8.91
CA ASP A 634 -2.98 -28.62 -9.72
C ASP A 634 -4.15 -29.28 -10.44
N PRO A 635 -5.38 -29.18 -9.91
CA PRO A 635 -6.54 -29.80 -10.55
C PRO A 635 -6.86 -29.28 -11.95
N GLN A 636 -6.35 -28.11 -12.33
CA GLN A 636 -6.59 -27.50 -13.65
C GLN A 636 -5.70 -28.10 -14.75
N SER A 637 -4.58 -28.69 -14.36
CA SER A 637 -3.63 -29.29 -15.32
C SER A 637 -3.78 -30.80 -15.46
N ASP A 638 -4.73 -31.42 -14.77
CA ASP A 638 -5.01 -32.83 -14.88
C ASP A 638 -5.39 -33.25 -16.31
N ASP A 639 -4.84 -34.36 -16.79
CA ASP A 639 -5.07 -34.91 -18.10
C ASP A 639 -5.60 -36.35 -17.97
N GLY A 640 -6.91 -36.48 -18.10
CA GLY A 640 -7.58 -37.78 -17.87
C GLY A 640 -7.32 -38.32 -16.47
N ASN A 641 -6.62 -39.44 -16.36
CA ASN A 641 -6.27 -40.04 -15.09
C ASN A 641 -4.88 -39.63 -14.58
N THR A 642 -4.23 -38.61 -15.18
CA THR A 642 -2.90 -38.16 -14.78
C THR A 642 -3.01 -36.86 -14.01
N GLN A 643 -2.49 -36.86 -12.77
CA GLN A 643 -2.40 -35.71 -11.89
C GLN A 643 -1.06 -35.00 -12.06
N HIS A 644 -1.09 -33.68 -12.16
CA HIS A 644 0.08 -32.86 -12.40
C HIS A 644 0.41 -31.97 -11.20
N PRO A 645 1.67 -31.68 -10.95
CA PRO A 645 2.07 -30.73 -9.93
C PRO A 645 1.81 -29.28 -10.37
N LEU A 646 1.53 -28.43 -9.37
CA LEU A 646 1.31 -26.99 -9.54
C LEU A 646 2.54 -26.31 -10.15
N ARG A 647 2.27 -25.43 -11.13
CA ARG A 647 3.30 -24.69 -11.88
C ARG A 647 3.07 -23.20 -11.85
N VAL A 648 4.16 -22.45 -11.94
CA VAL A 648 4.07 -21.02 -12.20
C VAL A 648 3.58 -20.80 -13.62
N LYS A 649 2.58 -19.94 -13.79
CA LYS A 649 2.14 -19.52 -15.12
C LYS A 649 3.06 -18.41 -15.63
N THR A 650 3.72 -18.65 -16.74
CA THR A 650 4.57 -17.69 -17.43
C THR A 650 3.87 -17.17 -18.68
N ALA A 651 4.00 -15.87 -18.93
CA ALA A 651 3.43 -15.26 -20.13
C ALA A 651 3.90 -15.99 -21.39
N GLY A 652 2.96 -16.28 -22.28
CA GLY A 652 3.28 -16.94 -23.54
C GLY A 652 3.38 -18.47 -23.50
N LYS A 653 3.22 -19.13 -22.34
CA LYS A 653 3.27 -20.60 -22.24
C LYS A 653 1.90 -21.18 -21.86
N SER A 654 1.50 -22.28 -22.53
CA SER A 654 0.28 -23.01 -22.19
C SER A 654 0.35 -23.58 -20.77
N THR A 655 -0.78 -23.73 -20.10
CA THR A 655 -0.89 -24.46 -18.81
C THR A 655 -0.40 -25.92 -18.89
N LYS A 656 -0.36 -26.46 -20.08
CA LYS A 656 0.16 -27.82 -20.37
C LYS A 656 1.65 -27.82 -20.70
N ASP A 657 2.32 -26.67 -20.67
CA ASP A 657 3.76 -26.61 -20.95
C ASP A 657 4.54 -27.25 -19.80
N SER A 658 5.10 -28.41 -20.09
CA SER A 658 5.91 -29.18 -19.17
C SER A 658 7.22 -28.49 -18.73
N THR A 659 7.55 -27.34 -19.32
CA THR A 659 8.79 -26.59 -19.06
C THR A 659 8.60 -25.43 -18.05
N SER A 660 7.39 -25.09 -17.65
CA SER A 660 7.16 -24.05 -16.64
C SER A 660 7.63 -24.51 -15.26
N PRO A 661 8.23 -23.61 -14.43
CA PRO A 661 8.70 -23.95 -13.10
C PRO A 661 7.58 -24.52 -12.21
N LEU A 662 7.93 -25.46 -11.35
CA LEU A 662 7.03 -25.93 -10.30
C LEU A 662 6.89 -24.85 -9.22
N LEU A 663 5.78 -24.88 -8.50
CA LEU A 663 5.44 -23.92 -7.44
C LEU A 663 5.04 -24.66 -6.16
N ILE A 664 5.72 -24.31 -5.06
CA ILE A 664 5.24 -24.60 -3.71
C ILE A 664 4.79 -23.26 -3.12
N PRO A 665 3.49 -23.04 -2.92
CA PRO A 665 3.03 -21.81 -2.29
C PRO A 665 3.58 -21.66 -0.88
N GLY A 666 3.99 -20.46 -0.51
CA GLY A 666 4.49 -20.18 0.83
C GLY A 666 3.50 -20.55 1.94
N THR A 667 2.20 -20.54 1.62
CA THR A 667 1.14 -21.05 2.54
C THR A 667 1.29 -22.53 2.86
N SER A 668 1.74 -23.35 1.92
CA SER A 668 1.96 -24.79 2.14
C SER A 668 3.10 -25.01 3.13
N ILE A 669 4.21 -24.32 2.94
CA ILE A 669 5.36 -24.40 3.85
C ILE A 669 4.96 -23.83 5.23
N ARG A 670 4.27 -22.69 5.24
CA ARG A 670 3.78 -22.05 6.47
C ARG A 670 2.85 -22.97 7.25
N GLY A 671 1.95 -23.65 6.59
CA GLY A 671 1.04 -24.63 7.21
C GLY A 671 1.77 -25.82 7.82
N ALA A 672 2.76 -26.37 7.12
CA ALA A 672 3.61 -27.46 7.62
C ALA A 672 4.37 -27.05 8.89
N LEU A 673 5.05 -25.87 8.86
CA LEU A 673 5.77 -25.35 10.02
C LEU A 673 4.85 -25.02 11.20
N ARG A 674 3.68 -24.39 10.95
CA ARG A 674 2.69 -24.10 12.00
C ARG A 674 2.22 -25.37 12.69
N SER A 675 1.85 -26.38 11.90
CA SER A 675 1.40 -27.69 12.43
C SER A 675 2.51 -28.35 13.26
N ARG A 676 3.77 -28.26 12.79
CA ARG A 676 4.90 -28.86 13.50
C ARG A 676 5.21 -28.14 14.80
N CYS A 677 5.29 -26.82 14.80
CA CYS A 677 5.45 -26.00 16.00
C CYS A 677 4.35 -26.31 17.03
N SER A 678 3.10 -26.41 16.58
CA SER A 678 1.98 -26.74 17.45
C SER A 678 2.14 -28.14 18.10
N ARG A 679 2.59 -29.14 17.34
CA ARG A 679 2.85 -30.50 17.89
C ARG A 679 3.98 -30.49 18.91
N ILE A 680 5.10 -29.81 18.63
CA ILE A 680 6.23 -29.70 19.55
C ILE A 680 5.78 -29.02 20.85
N ALA A 681 5.13 -27.86 20.74
CA ALA A 681 4.65 -27.13 21.92
C ALA A 681 3.69 -27.97 22.77
N ARG A 682 2.71 -28.62 22.16
CA ARG A 682 1.75 -29.50 22.87
C ARG A 682 2.45 -30.69 23.51
N THR A 683 3.47 -31.27 22.86
CA THR A 683 4.24 -32.37 23.45
C THR A 683 4.95 -31.93 24.74
N VAL A 684 5.51 -30.71 24.76
CA VAL A 684 6.14 -30.15 25.96
C VAL A 684 5.12 -29.89 27.07
N LEU A 685 3.98 -29.30 26.72
CA LEU A 685 2.89 -29.08 27.67
C LEU A 685 2.44 -30.38 28.33
N TYR A 686 2.23 -31.44 27.54
CA TYR A 686 1.81 -32.74 28.05
C TYR A 686 2.89 -33.40 28.92
N ALA A 687 4.16 -33.26 28.58
CA ALA A 687 5.26 -33.87 29.33
C ALA A 687 5.38 -33.31 30.77
N LYS A 688 5.05 -32.01 30.95
CA LYS A 688 5.14 -31.34 32.24
C LYS A 688 3.82 -31.34 33.03
N SER A 689 2.70 -31.16 32.36
CA SER A 689 1.39 -31.01 33.04
C SER A 689 0.57 -32.31 33.09
N GLY A 690 1.09 -33.38 32.48
CA GLY A 690 0.32 -34.61 32.27
C GLY A 690 -0.67 -34.46 31.10
N PRO A 691 -1.32 -35.53 30.66
CA PRO A 691 -2.39 -35.44 29.70
C PRO A 691 -3.49 -34.54 30.26
N PRO A 692 -4.08 -33.64 29.47
CA PRO A 692 -5.17 -32.82 29.96
C PRO A 692 -6.26 -33.74 30.54
N GLU A 693 -6.85 -33.33 31.68
CA GLU A 693 -7.96 -34.07 32.28
C GLU A 693 -8.95 -34.46 31.17
N GLU A 694 -9.50 -35.66 31.26
CA GLU A 694 -10.39 -36.26 30.27
C GLU A 694 -11.50 -35.32 29.73
N LYS A 695 -11.81 -34.25 30.52
CA LYS A 695 -12.79 -33.23 30.15
C LYS A 695 -12.37 -32.31 29.01
N SER A 696 -11.07 -32.18 28.73
CA SER A 696 -10.57 -31.28 27.67
C SER A 696 -10.26 -32.02 26.36
N PHE A 697 -10.12 -33.34 26.37
CA PHE A 697 -9.72 -34.10 25.18
C PHE A 697 -10.70 -35.20 24.75
N VAL A 698 -11.42 -35.86 25.66
CA VAL A 698 -12.42 -36.88 25.34
C VAL A 698 -13.47 -36.90 26.42
N ALA A 699 -14.67 -36.47 26.19
CA ALA A 699 -15.80 -37.04 26.89
C ALA A 699 -15.93 -38.50 26.40
N ALA A 700 -15.50 -39.43 27.22
CA ALA A 700 -15.60 -40.85 26.90
C ALA A 700 -17.04 -41.19 26.51
N GLY A 701 -17.26 -41.63 25.30
CA GLY A 701 -18.49 -42.20 24.81
C GLY A 701 -19.39 -41.37 23.94
N GLU A 702 -19.34 -40.05 23.95
CA GLU A 702 -20.19 -39.21 23.11
C GLU A 702 -19.36 -38.23 22.27
N LYS A 703 -19.21 -38.56 21.01
CA LYS A 703 -18.64 -37.79 19.92
C LYS A 703 -17.12 -37.62 19.98
N ARG A 704 -16.44 -38.32 19.12
CA ARG A 704 -15.01 -38.24 18.77
C ARG A 704 -14.53 -36.84 18.23
N ASN A 705 -15.01 -35.75 18.77
CA ASN A 705 -14.66 -34.42 18.34
C ASN A 705 -13.68 -33.82 19.31
N LEU A 706 -12.45 -34.31 19.25
CA LEU A 706 -11.31 -33.86 20.05
C LEU A 706 -10.82 -32.43 19.78
N LEU A 707 -11.08 -31.93 18.58
CA LEU A 707 -10.97 -30.52 18.21
C LEU A 707 -12.30 -30.11 17.58
N PRO A 708 -12.66 -28.83 17.65
CA PRO A 708 -13.81 -28.31 16.95
C PRO A 708 -13.74 -28.68 15.47
N ILE A 709 -14.90 -28.95 14.85
CA ILE A 709 -14.99 -29.15 13.41
C ILE A 709 -14.57 -27.87 12.66
N ASP A 710 -14.80 -26.72 13.30
CA ASP A 710 -14.41 -25.44 12.77
C ASP A 710 -12.88 -25.25 12.84
N ILE A 711 -12.28 -25.06 11.68
CA ILE A 711 -10.85 -24.83 11.53
C ILE A 711 -10.39 -23.55 12.22
N HIS A 712 -11.23 -22.53 12.30
CA HIS A 712 -10.89 -21.27 12.98
C HIS A 712 -10.75 -21.50 14.49
N GLU A 713 -11.62 -22.29 15.07
CA GLU A 713 -11.47 -22.70 16.48
C GLU A 713 -10.23 -23.58 16.71
N GLN A 714 -9.91 -24.47 15.76
CA GLN A 714 -8.67 -25.26 15.84
C GLN A 714 -7.43 -24.34 15.84
N LEU A 715 -7.44 -23.29 15.01
CA LEU A 715 -6.37 -22.31 14.93
C LEU A 715 -6.29 -21.42 16.20
N ALA A 716 -7.43 -21.05 16.75
CA ALA A 716 -7.52 -20.28 18.00
C ALA A 716 -7.00 -21.07 19.21
N ARG A 717 -7.09 -22.40 19.19
CA ARG A 717 -6.57 -23.30 20.23
C ARG A 717 -5.11 -23.71 20.04
N ASP A 718 -4.37 -23.11 19.11
CA ASP A 718 -2.92 -23.31 19.06
C ASP A 718 -2.27 -22.76 20.33
N PRO A 719 -1.16 -23.36 20.79
CA PRO A 719 -0.37 -22.82 21.90
C PRO A 719 0.06 -21.36 21.63
N ASN A 720 0.09 -20.55 22.67
CA ASN A 720 0.35 -19.10 22.58
C ASN A 720 1.58 -18.74 21.74
N LEU A 721 2.72 -19.42 21.93
CA LEU A 721 3.93 -19.17 21.16
C LEU A 721 3.72 -19.39 19.64
N VAL A 722 2.85 -20.33 19.27
CA VAL A 722 2.50 -20.59 17.86
C VAL A 722 1.59 -19.49 17.32
N ARG A 723 0.62 -19.07 18.12
CA ARG A 723 -0.29 -17.99 17.75
C ARG A 723 0.46 -16.68 17.53
N TYR A 724 1.41 -16.32 18.39
CA TYR A 724 2.24 -15.13 18.21
C TYR A 724 2.98 -15.11 16.88
N MET A 725 3.54 -16.24 16.47
CA MET A 725 4.27 -16.37 15.21
C MET A 725 3.37 -16.42 13.99
N PHE A 726 2.35 -17.26 14.02
CA PHE A 726 1.52 -17.57 12.85
C PHE A 726 0.21 -16.78 12.78
N GLY A 727 -0.16 -16.05 13.84
CA GLY A 727 -1.38 -15.25 13.91
C GLY A 727 -2.64 -16.06 14.18
N THR A 728 -3.72 -15.32 14.40
CA THR A 728 -5.08 -15.81 14.66
C THR A 728 -6.06 -15.16 13.68
N THR A 729 -7.33 -15.26 13.92
CA THR A 729 -8.36 -14.47 13.23
C THR A 729 -8.37 -13.01 13.66
N GLU A 730 -7.84 -12.72 14.85
CA GLU A 730 -7.83 -11.37 15.46
C GLU A 730 -6.60 -10.55 15.08
N TYR A 731 -5.45 -11.20 14.90
CA TYR A 731 -4.23 -10.50 14.54
C TYR A 731 -3.34 -11.28 13.56
N ARG A 732 -2.59 -10.51 12.80
CA ARG A 732 -1.66 -11.04 11.80
C ARG A 732 -0.43 -11.66 12.45
N GLY A 733 0.00 -12.83 11.92
CA GLY A 733 1.24 -13.47 12.36
C GLY A 733 2.50 -12.66 12.02
N ALA A 734 3.54 -12.91 12.78
CA ALA A 734 4.87 -12.32 12.59
C ALA A 734 5.68 -13.01 11.47
N ILE A 735 5.34 -14.24 11.10
CA ILE A 735 6.03 -15.02 10.09
C ILE A 735 5.40 -14.82 8.71
N ARG A 736 6.26 -14.60 7.72
CA ARG A 736 5.96 -14.60 6.28
C ARG A 736 6.86 -15.61 5.59
N ILE A 737 6.33 -16.35 4.64
CA ILE A 737 7.11 -17.34 3.87
C ILE A 737 6.84 -17.08 2.39
N LYS A 738 7.92 -16.91 1.63
CA LYS A 738 7.83 -16.66 0.19
C LYS A 738 7.47 -17.94 -0.56
N ASP A 739 6.86 -17.78 -1.72
CA ASP A 739 6.65 -18.89 -2.66
C ASP A 739 7.99 -19.47 -3.08
N CYS A 740 8.07 -20.78 -3.19
CA CYS A 740 9.26 -21.48 -3.62
C CYS A 740 9.05 -22.07 -5.01
N THR A 741 9.94 -21.79 -5.96
CA THR A 741 9.85 -22.24 -7.34
C THR A 741 11.08 -23.01 -7.75
N THR A 742 10.96 -23.87 -8.79
CA THR A 742 12.12 -24.54 -9.34
C THR A 742 12.90 -23.64 -10.29
N THR A 743 14.22 -23.75 -10.25
CA THR A 743 15.14 -23.15 -11.23
C THR A 743 15.41 -24.09 -12.40
N ASP A 744 15.48 -25.41 -12.11
CA ASP A 744 15.57 -26.46 -13.09
C ASP A 744 14.64 -27.62 -12.72
N LEU A 745 14.01 -28.22 -13.71
CA LEU A 745 13.03 -29.30 -13.49
C LEU A 745 13.68 -30.68 -13.43
N GLY A 746 14.76 -30.89 -14.15
CA GLY A 746 15.26 -32.25 -14.35
C GLY A 746 14.29 -33.20 -15.04
N PRO A 747 14.55 -34.47 -15.08
CA PRO A 747 13.66 -35.49 -15.63
C PRO A 747 12.46 -35.74 -14.71
N PHE A 748 11.28 -35.93 -15.30
CA PHE A 748 10.08 -36.30 -14.55
C PHE A 748 9.96 -37.82 -14.38
N LEU A 749 9.27 -38.21 -13.30
CA LEU A 749 8.86 -39.59 -13.04
C LEU A 749 7.33 -39.64 -13.09
N LYS A 750 6.81 -40.55 -13.91
CA LYS A 750 5.37 -40.88 -13.93
C LYS A 750 5.13 -42.17 -13.15
N VAL A 751 4.38 -42.03 -12.06
CA VAL A 751 4.06 -43.18 -11.17
C VAL A 751 2.58 -43.54 -11.33
N THR A 752 2.30 -44.82 -11.54
CA THR A 752 0.95 -45.33 -11.66
C THR A 752 0.50 -45.90 -10.32
N HIS A 753 -0.64 -45.46 -9.85
CA HIS A 753 -1.25 -45.89 -8.59
C HIS A 753 -2.54 -46.68 -8.84
N ASN A 754 -2.72 -47.69 -8.05
CA ASN A 754 -3.91 -48.50 -7.98
C ASN A 754 -4.47 -48.55 -6.55
N ALA A 755 -5.78 -48.52 -6.41
CA ALA A 755 -6.39 -48.90 -5.16
C ALA A 755 -6.63 -50.43 -5.15
N ILE A 756 -6.23 -51.09 -4.07
CA ILE A 756 -6.46 -52.49 -3.85
C ILE A 756 -7.70 -52.65 -2.97
N ASP A 757 -8.67 -53.39 -3.45
CA ASP A 757 -9.82 -53.79 -2.66
C ASP A 757 -9.36 -54.75 -1.54
N ARG A 758 -9.60 -54.38 -0.31
CA ARG A 758 -9.12 -55.12 0.85
C ARG A 758 -9.85 -56.43 1.05
N TRP A 759 -11.03 -56.56 0.49
CA TRP A 759 -11.83 -57.77 0.57
C TRP A 759 -11.40 -58.78 -0.46
N THR A 760 -11.29 -58.40 -1.70
CA THR A 760 -10.94 -59.30 -2.80
C THR A 760 -9.45 -59.45 -3.02
N GLY A 761 -8.62 -58.51 -2.49
CA GLY A 761 -7.18 -58.43 -2.78
C GLY A 761 -6.87 -58.02 -4.21
N GLY A 762 -7.89 -57.74 -5.04
CA GLY A 762 -7.74 -57.33 -6.42
C GLY A 762 -7.72 -55.81 -6.59
N VAL A 763 -7.48 -55.38 -7.82
CA VAL A 763 -7.48 -53.93 -8.20
C VAL A 763 -8.94 -53.47 -8.27
N VAL A 764 -9.21 -52.31 -7.68
CA VAL A 764 -10.52 -51.66 -7.79
C VAL A 764 -10.66 -51.02 -9.16
N GLU A 765 -11.72 -51.38 -9.88
CA GLU A 765 -12.04 -50.82 -11.19
C GLU A 765 -12.30 -49.30 -11.10
N GLY A 766 -11.74 -48.53 -12.01
CA GLY A 766 -11.91 -47.07 -12.08
C GLY A 766 -11.01 -46.26 -11.11
N LEU A 767 -10.19 -46.89 -10.26
CA LEU A 767 -9.29 -46.20 -9.33
C LEU A 767 -7.80 -46.24 -9.74
N LEU A 768 -7.56 -46.43 -11.04
CA LEU A 768 -6.23 -46.28 -11.61
C LEU A 768 -5.95 -44.79 -11.92
N PHE A 769 -4.88 -44.25 -11.38
CA PHE A 769 -4.44 -42.89 -11.72
C PHE A 769 -2.90 -42.79 -11.77
N ASN A 770 -2.41 -41.80 -12.48
CA ASN A 770 -1.00 -41.52 -12.60
C ASN A 770 -0.66 -40.21 -11.90
N GLU A 771 0.53 -40.12 -11.36
CA GLU A 771 1.12 -38.89 -10.80
C GLU A 771 2.43 -38.60 -11.53
N VAL A 772 2.64 -37.30 -11.84
CA VAL A 772 3.90 -36.81 -12.40
C VAL A 772 4.67 -36.08 -11.32
N THR A 773 5.89 -36.51 -11.05
CA THR A 773 6.78 -35.92 -10.06
C THR A 773 8.16 -35.60 -10.65
N TYR A 774 8.91 -34.74 -10.01
CA TYR A 774 10.24 -34.28 -10.43
C TYR A 774 11.24 -34.44 -9.29
N PRO A 775 11.78 -35.64 -9.07
CA PRO A 775 12.67 -35.95 -7.92
C PRO A 775 14.02 -35.25 -7.97
N HIS A 776 14.46 -34.77 -9.15
CA HIS A 776 15.74 -34.11 -9.33
C HIS A 776 15.59 -32.60 -9.63
N ALA A 777 14.43 -32.02 -9.37
CA ALA A 777 14.23 -30.59 -9.57
C ALA A 777 15.10 -29.78 -8.59
N THR A 778 15.71 -28.73 -9.09
CA THR A 778 16.44 -27.75 -8.27
C THR A 778 15.48 -26.65 -7.85
N TRP A 779 15.45 -26.36 -6.56
CA TRP A 779 14.53 -25.39 -5.97
C TRP A 779 15.25 -24.13 -5.53
N ASN A 780 14.55 -22.99 -5.61
CA ASN A 780 14.97 -21.78 -4.91
C ASN A 780 14.92 -22.02 -3.39
N ASP A 781 15.67 -21.19 -2.64
CA ASP A 781 15.65 -21.24 -1.19
C ASP A 781 14.24 -21.09 -0.61
N ILE A 782 13.98 -21.81 0.47
CA ILE A 782 12.86 -21.48 1.36
C ILE A 782 13.25 -20.21 2.13
N VAL A 783 12.52 -19.13 1.92
CA VAL A 783 12.78 -17.84 2.58
C VAL A 783 11.68 -17.59 3.61
N ILE A 784 12.08 -17.57 4.88
CA ILE A 784 11.20 -17.30 6.03
C ILE A 784 11.58 -15.95 6.61
N GLU A 785 10.65 -15.04 6.70
CA GLU A 785 10.83 -13.72 7.31
C GLU A 785 10.10 -13.68 8.66
N LEU A 786 10.83 -13.33 9.72
CA LEU A 786 10.29 -13.08 11.04
C LEU A 786 10.31 -11.58 11.33
N ASP A 787 9.15 -10.97 11.47
CA ASP A 787 8.97 -9.60 11.90
C ASP A 787 8.98 -9.55 13.45
N THR A 788 10.13 -9.29 14.04
CA THR A 788 10.33 -9.29 15.49
C THR A 788 9.49 -8.23 16.21
N ALA A 789 9.30 -7.06 15.58
CA ALA A 789 8.44 -6.02 16.14
C ALA A 789 6.97 -6.46 16.16
N ARG A 790 6.50 -7.15 15.11
CA ARG A 790 5.16 -7.76 15.07
C ARG A 790 5.04 -8.88 16.09
N LEU A 791 6.06 -9.70 16.25
CA LEU A 791 6.06 -10.77 17.24
C LEU A 791 5.86 -10.23 18.66
N LEU A 792 6.62 -9.20 19.03
CA LEU A 792 6.50 -8.53 20.32
C LEU A 792 5.13 -7.86 20.50
N GLN A 793 4.61 -7.24 19.47
CA GLN A 793 3.26 -6.66 19.49
C GLN A 793 2.19 -7.74 19.70
N ASN A 794 2.30 -8.91 19.04
CA ASN A 794 1.37 -10.01 19.21
C ASN A 794 1.41 -10.58 20.63
N VAL A 795 2.61 -10.74 21.20
CA VAL A 795 2.78 -11.12 22.61
C VAL A 795 2.04 -10.15 23.54
N LYS A 796 2.21 -8.85 23.30
CA LYS A 796 1.56 -7.81 24.12
C LYS A 796 0.04 -7.80 23.97
N THR A 797 -0.46 -7.98 22.76
CA THR A 797 -1.91 -7.94 22.48
C THR A 797 -2.64 -9.11 23.13
N GLU A 798 -2.07 -10.33 23.11
CA GLU A 798 -2.75 -11.53 23.56
C GLU A 798 -2.56 -11.85 25.04
N SER A 799 -1.51 -11.35 25.66
CA SER A 799 -1.22 -11.68 27.07
C SER A 799 -2.32 -11.25 28.06
N GLY A 800 -3.35 -10.50 27.59
CA GLY A 800 -4.45 -10.03 28.44
C GLY A 800 -3.99 -9.10 29.59
N ILE A 801 -2.69 -8.97 29.73
CA ILE A 801 -2.04 -8.16 30.75
C ILE A 801 -1.75 -6.82 30.09
N GLY A 802 -2.71 -5.93 30.07
CA GLY A 802 -2.64 -4.61 29.44
C GLY A 802 -1.57 -3.66 29.98
N GLY A 803 -0.46 -4.19 30.47
CA GLY A 803 0.61 -3.44 31.10
C GLY A 803 2.01 -4.01 30.92
N LEU A 804 2.21 -5.10 30.16
CA LEU A 804 3.57 -5.63 29.96
C LEU A 804 4.44 -4.61 29.26
N SER A 805 5.60 -4.33 29.82
CA SER A 805 6.68 -3.59 29.18
C SER A 805 7.25 -4.39 28.01
N PHE A 806 8.00 -3.74 27.15
CA PHE A 806 8.66 -4.40 26.03
C PHE A 806 9.64 -5.49 26.50
N ASP A 807 10.36 -5.24 27.59
CA ASP A 807 11.33 -6.17 28.16
C ASP A 807 10.66 -7.42 28.72
N GLU A 808 9.45 -7.30 29.29
CA GLU A 808 8.67 -8.44 29.75
C GLU A 808 8.12 -9.31 28.62
N CYS A 809 7.97 -8.76 27.38
CA CYS A 809 7.58 -9.52 26.19
C CYS A 809 8.75 -10.29 25.56
N LEU A 810 10.00 -9.86 25.76
CA LEU A 810 11.18 -10.46 25.16
C LEU A 810 11.35 -11.96 25.41
N PRO A 811 11.17 -12.49 26.63
CA PRO A 811 11.32 -13.93 26.89
C PRO A 811 10.36 -14.77 26.03
N PHE A 812 9.12 -14.34 25.86
CA PHE A 812 8.11 -15.06 25.07
C PHE A 812 8.39 -14.98 23.57
N ALA A 813 8.88 -13.83 23.08
CA ALA A 813 9.31 -13.68 21.72
C ALA A 813 10.53 -14.58 21.41
N ARG A 814 11.50 -14.68 22.33
CA ARG A 814 12.65 -15.58 22.23
C ARG A 814 12.21 -17.04 22.26
N ALA A 815 11.27 -17.41 23.15
CA ALA A 815 10.71 -18.75 23.21
C ALA A 815 10.02 -19.13 21.89
N SER A 816 9.31 -18.21 21.28
CA SER A 816 8.69 -18.41 19.96
C SER A 816 9.75 -18.64 18.86
N TRP A 817 10.81 -17.84 18.85
CA TRP A 817 11.94 -18.03 17.93
C TRP A 817 12.61 -19.40 18.13
N CYS A 818 12.85 -19.80 19.38
CA CYS A 818 13.42 -21.11 19.71
C CYS A 818 12.55 -22.25 19.17
N LEU A 819 11.24 -22.19 19.39
CA LEU A 819 10.27 -23.17 18.88
C LEU A 819 10.31 -23.27 17.34
N LEU A 820 10.44 -22.14 16.64
CA LEU A 820 10.61 -22.13 15.18
C LEU A 820 11.92 -22.83 14.78
N CYS A 821 13.04 -22.52 15.42
CA CYS A 821 14.32 -23.14 15.14
C CYS A 821 14.31 -24.66 15.39
N ILE A 822 13.59 -25.14 16.40
CA ILE A 822 13.42 -26.58 16.63
C ILE A 822 12.67 -27.22 15.46
N ALA A 823 11.57 -26.59 14.99
CA ALA A 823 10.81 -27.09 13.83
C ALA A 823 11.67 -27.07 12.52
N LEU A 824 12.53 -26.06 12.35
CA LEU A 824 13.49 -25.99 11.24
C LEU A 824 14.59 -27.05 11.38
N GLY A 825 14.98 -27.39 12.60
CA GLY A 825 15.88 -28.52 12.87
C GLY A 825 15.27 -29.85 12.41
N GLU A 826 13.98 -30.06 12.64
CA GLU A 826 13.29 -31.25 12.14
C GLU A 826 13.12 -31.24 10.62
N LEU A 827 12.90 -30.07 10.00
CA LEU A 827 12.93 -29.93 8.54
C LEU A 827 14.31 -30.33 7.99
N SER A 828 15.38 -29.84 8.63
CA SER A 828 16.76 -30.17 8.26
C SER A 828 17.11 -31.65 8.47
N ALA A 829 16.53 -32.28 9.47
CA ALA A 829 16.68 -33.72 9.72
C ALA A 829 15.83 -34.58 8.76
N GLY A 830 15.09 -33.98 7.84
CA GLY A 830 14.25 -34.71 6.88
C GLY A 830 12.97 -35.30 7.48
N THR A 831 12.63 -34.97 8.74
CA THR A 831 11.43 -35.49 9.44
C THR A 831 10.16 -34.65 9.25
N LEU A 832 10.28 -33.50 8.59
CA LEU A 832 9.17 -32.65 8.19
C LEU A 832 9.05 -32.59 6.66
N PRO A 833 8.24 -33.45 6.03
CA PRO A 833 8.03 -33.42 4.59
C PRO A 833 7.15 -32.24 4.16
N LEU A 834 7.34 -31.75 2.93
CA LEU A 834 6.60 -30.64 2.34
C LEU A 834 5.66 -31.10 1.22
N GLY A 835 4.55 -30.41 1.06
CA GLY A 835 3.57 -30.65 0.01
C GLY A 835 2.55 -31.74 0.39
N GLY A 836 1.90 -32.31 -0.63
CA GLY A 836 0.94 -33.38 -0.50
C GLY A 836 1.57 -34.76 -0.65
N ARG A 837 0.78 -35.82 -0.41
CA ARG A 837 1.23 -37.20 -0.58
C ARG A 837 2.40 -37.63 0.32
N THR A 838 2.63 -36.93 1.40
CA THR A 838 3.74 -37.19 2.34
C THR A 838 3.69 -38.59 2.94
N THR A 839 2.51 -39.13 3.20
CA THR A 839 2.30 -40.51 3.66
C THR A 839 2.63 -41.58 2.62
N ARG A 840 2.86 -41.15 1.36
CA ARG A 840 3.28 -42.03 0.25
C ARG A 840 4.75 -41.85 -0.13
N GLY A 841 5.51 -41.11 0.69
CA GLY A 841 6.94 -40.90 0.53
C GLY A 841 7.35 -39.67 -0.28
N HIS A 842 6.38 -38.85 -0.75
CA HIS A 842 6.74 -37.59 -1.41
C HIS A 842 7.10 -36.50 -0.42
N GLY A 843 7.82 -35.50 -0.90
CA GLY A 843 8.10 -34.27 -0.16
C GLY A 843 9.22 -34.36 0.85
N GLN A 844 10.05 -35.41 0.80
CA GLN A 844 11.25 -35.46 1.63
C GLN A 844 12.15 -34.25 1.33
N VAL A 845 12.64 -33.60 2.38
CA VAL A 845 13.50 -32.42 2.29
C VAL A 845 14.91 -32.79 2.69
N GLU A 846 15.87 -32.47 1.84
CA GLU A 846 17.30 -32.50 2.13
C GLU A 846 17.85 -31.09 2.12
N VAL A 847 18.13 -30.55 3.31
CA VAL A 847 18.71 -29.21 3.45
C VAL A 847 20.21 -29.27 3.11
N THR A 848 20.66 -28.29 2.34
CA THR A 848 22.06 -28.14 1.93
C THR A 848 22.77 -26.97 2.59
N SER A 849 22.04 -25.90 2.94
CA SER A 849 22.58 -24.79 3.75
C SER A 849 21.48 -24.08 4.52
N ILE A 850 21.86 -23.42 5.63
CA ILE A 850 21.01 -22.59 6.45
C ILE A 850 21.73 -21.28 6.72
N SER A 851 21.06 -20.16 6.44
CA SER A 851 21.59 -18.81 6.66
C SER A 851 20.58 -17.95 7.40
N VAL A 852 21.06 -17.04 8.25
CA VAL A 852 20.24 -16.07 9.00
C VAL A 852 20.76 -14.65 8.75
N PHE A 853 19.89 -13.77 8.30
CA PHE A 853 20.19 -12.38 7.97
C PHE A 853 19.29 -11.43 8.76
N GLY A 854 19.75 -10.21 9.04
CA GLY A 854 18.95 -9.14 9.63
C GLY A 854 18.53 -9.41 11.09
N ALA A 855 19.29 -10.22 11.83
CA ALA A 855 19.02 -10.48 13.24
C ALA A 855 19.09 -9.18 14.06
N ASP A 856 18.13 -8.96 14.96
CA ASP A 856 18.02 -7.74 15.75
C ASP A 856 18.83 -7.74 17.05
N GLY A 857 19.46 -8.87 17.40
CA GLY A 857 20.25 -9.06 18.63
C GLY A 857 19.44 -9.15 19.92
N ARG A 858 18.17 -8.81 19.90
CA ARG A 858 17.28 -8.82 21.08
C ARG A 858 16.42 -10.07 21.18
N VAL A 859 15.71 -10.37 20.10
CA VAL A 859 14.87 -11.58 19.97
C VAL A 859 15.66 -12.68 19.27
N VAL A 860 16.35 -12.33 18.22
CA VAL A 860 17.15 -13.24 17.38
C VAL A 860 18.63 -12.93 17.57
N ASN A 861 19.41 -13.93 17.97
CA ASN A 861 20.87 -13.79 18.09
C ASN A 861 21.47 -13.39 16.75
N THR A 862 22.41 -12.46 16.77
CA THR A 862 23.19 -12.13 15.58
C THR A 862 24.26 -13.22 15.41
N PRO A 863 24.24 -14.01 14.31
CA PRO A 863 25.27 -15.00 14.08
C PRO A 863 26.61 -14.31 13.71
N ALA A 864 27.72 -14.95 14.05
CA ALA A 864 29.05 -14.43 13.72
C ALA A 864 29.22 -14.30 12.18
N GLU A 865 28.66 -15.26 11.45
CA GLU A 865 28.53 -15.22 9.99
C GLU A 865 27.09 -15.53 9.60
N PRO A 866 26.58 -14.96 8.50
CA PRO A 866 25.20 -15.21 8.06
C PRO A 866 24.92 -16.70 7.78
N ILE A 867 25.89 -17.44 7.29
CA ILE A 867 25.78 -18.88 6.98
C ILE A 867 26.02 -19.66 8.26
N LEU A 868 24.97 -20.22 8.86
CA LEU A 868 25.06 -21.05 10.05
C LEU A 868 25.63 -22.43 9.74
N TRP A 869 25.26 -22.96 8.58
CA TRP A 869 25.68 -24.31 8.19
C TRP A 869 25.58 -24.48 6.66
N LYS A 870 26.52 -25.25 6.13
CA LYS A 870 26.57 -25.72 4.75
C LYS A 870 27.02 -27.16 4.70
N ARG A 871 26.31 -28.02 3.97
CA ARG A 871 26.63 -29.43 3.80
C ARG A 871 27.97 -29.57 3.06
N ASN A 872 28.84 -30.40 3.59
CA ASN A 872 30.08 -30.77 2.91
C ASN A 872 29.87 -32.01 2.03
N ASP A 873 30.16 -31.92 0.75
CA ASP A 873 29.95 -32.99 -0.25
C ASP A 873 30.69 -34.30 0.08
N SER A 874 31.55 -34.33 1.07
CA SER A 874 32.44 -35.45 1.41
C SER A 874 31.98 -36.39 2.52
N SER A 875 30.81 -36.11 3.18
CA SER A 875 30.35 -36.96 4.28
C SER A 875 28.88 -37.38 4.10
N GLU A 876 28.69 -38.71 3.95
CA GLU A 876 27.33 -39.31 3.96
C GLU A 876 26.61 -39.15 5.33
N ASP A 877 27.35 -38.84 6.40
CA ASP A 877 26.83 -38.77 7.79
C ASP A 877 26.21 -37.42 8.19
N ASP A 878 26.18 -36.43 7.31
CA ASP A 878 25.77 -35.06 7.68
C ASP A 878 24.28 -34.71 7.46
N ALA A 879 23.42 -35.72 7.35
CA ALA A 879 21.98 -35.50 7.16
C ALA A 879 21.32 -34.68 8.33
N ARG A 880 21.96 -34.66 9.50
CA ARG A 880 21.52 -33.91 10.68
C ARG A 880 22.37 -32.68 11.01
N GLY A 881 23.38 -32.38 10.20
CA GLY A 881 24.31 -31.28 10.47
C GLY A 881 23.62 -29.92 10.62
N GLY A 882 22.64 -29.65 9.77
CA GLY A 882 21.84 -28.41 9.87
C GLY A 882 21.05 -28.33 11.18
N ALA A 883 20.44 -29.42 11.64
CA ALA A 883 19.76 -29.46 12.93
C ALA A 883 20.71 -29.23 14.10
N THR A 884 21.89 -29.85 14.04
CA THR A 884 22.96 -29.67 15.03
C THR A 884 23.44 -28.21 15.06
N ALA A 885 23.64 -27.60 13.89
CA ALA A 885 24.05 -26.21 13.76
C ALA A 885 23.02 -25.24 14.33
N LEU A 886 21.73 -25.44 14.07
CA LEU A 886 20.65 -24.64 14.67
C LEU A 886 20.63 -24.77 16.19
N LEU A 887 20.79 -25.98 16.72
CA LEU A 887 20.88 -26.19 18.18
C LEU A 887 22.14 -25.54 18.78
N ALA A 888 23.27 -25.61 18.09
CA ALA A 888 24.51 -24.95 18.53
C ALA A 888 24.34 -23.42 18.51
N TYR A 889 23.72 -22.89 17.48
CA TYR A 889 23.37 -21.47 17.36
C TYR A 889 22.48 -21.00 18.51
N LEU A 890 21.44 -21.76 18.87
CA LEU A 890 20.57 -21.46 20.00
C LEU A 890 21.27 -21.57 21.37
N ARG A 891 22.32 -22.40 21.49
CA ARG A 891 23.10 -22.57 22.72
C ARG A 891 24.27 -21.60 22.87
N ASN A 892 24.65 -20.95 21.77
CA ASN A 892 25.80 -20.03 21.78
C ASN A 892 25.44 -18.78 22.58
N LYS A 893 26.01 -18.63 23.78
CA LYS A 893 25.78 -17.51 24.69
C LYS A 893 26.97 -16.59 24.62
N THR A 894 26.74 -15.31 24.32
CA THR A 894 27.63 -14.20 24.67
C THR A 894 26.96 -13.37 25.76
N GLU A 895 27.68 -12.60 26.55
CA GLU A 895 27.11 -11.76 27.60
C GLU A 895 26.02 -10.79 27.10
N GLU A 896 26.04 -10.45 25.79
CA GLU A 896 25.11 -9.52 25.15
C GLU A 896 23.97 -10.24 24.40
N GLN A 897 23.98 -11.58 24.29
CA GLN A 897 23.00 -12.31 23.51
C GLN A 897 21.92 -12.97 24.37
N PRO A 898 20.66 -13.07 23.86
CA PRO A 898 19.56 -13.70 24.56
C PRO A 898 19.78 -15.20 24.79
N SER A 899 19.30 -15.72 25.94
CA SER A 899 19.26 -17.16 26.23
C SER A 899 17.95 -17.76 25.74
N TYR A 900 18.00 -18.96 25.21
CA TYR A 900 16.83 -19.74 24.75
C TYR A 900 16.58 -21.00 25.62
N GLU A 901 17.30 -21.18 26.71
CA GLU A 901 17.21 -22.41 27.53
C GLU A 901 15.84 -22.56 28.18
N ASP A 902 15.19 -21.45 28.56
CA ASP A 902 13.94 -21.44 29.32
C ASP A 902 12.68 -21.36 28.44
N TRP A 903 12.77 -21.65 27.13
CA TRP A 903 11.62 -21.49 26.21
C TRP A 903 10.42 -22.36 26.64
N ALA A 904 10.65 -23.56 27.14
CA ALA A 904 9.61 -24.46 27.59
C ALA A 904 8.91 -23.92 28.86
N ASP A 905 9.64 -23.29 29.78
CA ASP A 905 9.08 -22.66 30.99
C ASP A 905 8.27 -21.40 30.61
N CYS A 906 8.69 -20.64 29.59
CA CYS A 906 7.90 -19.55 29.03
C CYS A 906 6.56 -20.05 28.46
N LEU A 907 6.58 -21.17 27.73
CA LEU A 907 5.37 -21.77 27.18
C LEU A 907 4.40 -22.19 28.29
N LEU A 908 4.92 -22.82 29.36
CA LEU A 908 4.10 -23.27 30.49
C LEU A 908 3.46 -22.09 31.25
N LYS A 909 4.20 -21.02 31.48
CA LYS A 909 3.67 -19.82 32.15
C LYS A 909 2.50 -19.17 31.41
N LEU A 910 2.50 -19.26 30.08
CA LEU A 910 1.43 -18.69 29.26
C LEU A 910 0.15 -19.54 29.26
N GLU A 911 0.26 -20.84 29.49
CA GLU A 911 -0.87 -21.78 29.45
C GLU A 911 -1.41 -22.13 30.84
N GLU A 912 -0.76 -21.64 31.92
CA GLU A 912 -1.28 -21.77 33.29
C GLU A 912 -2.55 -20.89 33.40
N PRO A 913 -3.69 -21.46 33.90
CA PRO A 913 -4.87 -20.65 34.13
C PRO A 913 -4.57 -19.59 35.17
N THR A 914 -4.72 -18.32 34.82
CA THR A 914 -4.63 -17.22 35.77
C THR A 914 -5.71 -17.42 36.86
N ASN A 915 -5.33 -17.79 38.05
CA ASN A 915 -6.21 -18.02 39.22
C ASN A 915 -6.89 -16.73 39.75
N GLU A 916 -6.91 -15.65 38.94
CA GLU A 916 -7.52 -14.36 39.32
C GLU A 916 -8.78 -14.01 38.51
N ALA A 917 -9.48 -14.97 37.92
CA ALA A 917 -10.86 -14.74 37.54
C ALA A 917 -11.73 -14.80 38.80
N SER A 918 -11.76 -13.69 39.56
CA SER A 918 -12.76 -13.43 40.56
C SER A 918 -14.15 -13.72 39.98
N THR A 919 -14.84 -14.69 40.58
CA THR A 919 -16.25 -14.99 40.35
C THR A 919 -17.07 -13.71 40.18
N PRO A 920 -17.86 -13.53 39.10
CA PRO A 920 -18.82 -12.43 39.06
C PRO A 920 -19.81 -12.62 40.20
N ASN A 921 -19.92 -11.61 41.05
CA ASN A 921 -20.93 -11.54 42.10
C ASN A 921 -22.32 -11.68 41.44
N GLU A 922 -23.04 -12.72 41.85
CA GLU A 922 -24.45 -12.98 41.48
C GLU A 922 -25.45 -11.92 42.03
N SER A 923 -25.04 -10.72 42.39
CA SER A 923 -25.90 -9.72 43.05
C SER A 923 -26.54 -8.68 42.11
N ASP A 924 -26.34 -8.69 40.80
CA ASP A 924 -26.95 -7.72 39.91
C ASP A 924 -27.95 -8.35 38.89
N LYS A 925 -28.82 -9.23 39.44
CA LYS A 925 -30.09 -9.56 38.76
C LYS A 925 -31.25 -9.21 39.71
N GLN A 926 -31.65 -7.94 39.67
CA GLN A 926 -33.04 -7.52 39.97
C GLN A 926 -33.41 -6.34 39.04
#